data_886fb5673e62844bdc6369925d455dc1
#
_entry.id   886fb5673e62844bdc6369925d455dc1
#
_cell.length_a   1.000
_cell.length_b   1.000
_cell.length_c   1.000
_cell.angle_alpha   90.00
_cell.angle_beta   90.00
_cell.angle_gamma   90.00
#
_symmetry.space_group_name_H-M   'P 1'
#
loop_
_entity.id
_entity.type
_entity.pdbx_description
1 polymer ?
#
loop_
_entity_poly.entity_id
_entity_poly.type
_entity_poly.pdbx_seq_one_letter_code
_entity_poly.pdbx_strand_id
1 'polypeptide(L)'
;MSGWGREMLPVLLRVGPMFSDLIGRLNAACARRAPLVVVLFALLCAGCVALSITRLSVTTDTGKMFASSLPWKQRTDEMNRLFPQDDNQLVAIIDSHIPEQGRATARALAAELGKDHDHFELVSLPGDNPFYNSHGFLFLDKKDLEPLLDSIVSAQPFLGTLAADPSARGLFGALGLIGDGIKAGQGIPSGFNGALDGFAESLTQAAADHPQDLSWQNLLVGRLAELGSRYEFVVTKPKLDYSSLQPGQGATTAMRRAIDNLEFVKSGQASGTITGEVKLNDEEFSTVAHGMVLGLVISLVLVALWLILAVHSIRVIVPILLTLISGLLLTTGFAALTVKELNLISVAFAILFVGIAVDFAIQYCVRFRGQRHDDGTMPTLHDAIVLTGRESGAQILVASLATAAGFLAFTPTSFIGVAQLGLIAGFGMLIAFFCTMTLLPALLSLFRAKLGAGEPGFTFMAPVDHLLRHKRKKVVGVFALLGVVGVALMPLLKFDADPLHTKNPNTEGMHALHLLEDNPITTPYFAQLLVSNLQDAAKNAAAFSKLPSVHDVLWLGALVPDDQTDKLAMIEDTASILLPTITVQTPAPEPDAAAIRAAALAAAVKLNDVKAQLPAPLEKIRQALTTLSTAPDATLINASHALTRFLPDQLSMLRTALQPQAITIDNIPADIRKDYALPDGRQRLTIHPKGQISETPVMHQFVSQLRSVNPDISGPAMEITESANTIVHAFTVAAISALIMISIILLVVLRRILDAALVMAPLLLSALLTVILIVTVPETLNYANIIALPLLLGVGVSFNIYFVMNWREGIKGPLTSPTARAVLFSALTTATAFGSLATSAHPGTASMGRLLLMSLGCTLVCTLFFVPALLPKRSIDEA
;
A
#
# COMPACT_ATOMS: atom_id res chain seq x y z
N MET A 1 -49.35 -24.38 4.75
CA MET A 1 -48.39 -24.16 3.63
C MET A 1 -48.27 -25.39 2.71
N SER A 2 -49.35 -25.96 2.24
CA SER A 2 -49.35 -27.22 1.46
C SER A 2 -50.15 -27.18 0.14
N GLY A 3 -50.59 -26.03 -0.29
CA GLY A 3 -51.39 -25.93 -1.55
C GLY A 3 -50.57 -25.35 -2.74
N TRP A 4 -49.60 -24.46 -2.50
CA TRP A 4 -48.88 -23.73 -3.56
C TRP A 4 -47.82 -24.58 -4.32
N GLY A 5 -47.36 -25.68 -3.71
CA GLY A 5 -46.34 -26.55 -4.29
C GLY A 5 -46.87 -27.49 -5.41
N ARG A 6 -48.14 -27.78 -5.44
CA ARG A 6 -48.72 -28.74 -6.40
C ARG A 6 -49.17 -28.13 -7.73
N GLU A 7 -49.46 -26.85 -7.78
CA GLU A 7 -49.88 -26.20 -9.04
C GLU A 7 -48.72 -25.55 -9.82
N MET A 8 -47.62 -25.18 -9.15
CA MET A 8 -46.42 -24.67 -9.84
C MET A 8 -45.57 -25.79 -10.45
N LEU A 9 -45.68 -27.04 -9.97
CA LEU A 9 -44.87 -28.16 -10.44
C LEU A 9 -45.03 -28.48 -11.95
N PRO A 10 -46.25 -28.52 -12.55
CA PRO A 10 -46.42 -28.79 -13.98
C PRO A 10 -46.04 -27.63 -14.88
N VAL A 11 -46.07 -26.38 -14.41
CA VAL A 11 -45.64 -25.21 -15.16
C VAL A 11 -44.12 -25.17 -15.25
N LEU A 12 -43.43 -25.45 -14.14
CA LEU A 12 -41.97 -25.50 -14.07
C LEU A 12 -41.36 -26.72 -14.78
N LEU A 13 -42.10 -27.84 -14.93
CA LEU A 13 -41.65 -29.03 -15.69
C LEU A 13 -41.60 -28.77 -17.21
N ARG A 14 -42.34 -27.80 -17.72
CA ARG A 14 -42.30 -27.38 -19.14
C ARG A 14 -41.25 -26.33 -19.47
N VAL A 15 -40.66 -25.68 -18.47
CA VAL A 15 -39.70 -24.58 -18.67
C VAL A 15 -38.33 -25.10 -19.17
N GLY A 16 -37.89 -26.28 -18.74
CA GLY A 16 -36.57 -26.82 -19.13
C GLY A 16 -36.42 -27.07 -20.65
N PRO A 17 -37.24 -27.91 -21.25
CA PRO A 17 -37.20 -28.15 -22.69
C PRO A 17 -37.58 -26.91 -23.51
N MET A 18 -38.50 -26.09 -23.06
CA MET A 18 -38.89 -24.86 -23.71
C MET A 18 -37.76 -23.82 -23.73
N PHE A 19 -36.96 -23.75 -22.63
CA PHE A 19 -35.81 -22.86 -22.56
C PHE A 19 -34.65 -23.33 -23.47
N SER A 20 -34.36 -24.65 -23.51
CA SER A 20 -33.34 -25.22 -24.41
C SER A 20 -33.72 -24.95 -25.87
N ASP A 21 -35.01 -25.12 -26.23
CA ASP A 21 -35.50 -24.77 -27.58
C ASP A 21 -35.39 -23.28 -27.88
N LEU A 22 -35.68 -22.42 -26.90
CA LEU A 22 -35.54 -20.96 -27.07
C LEU A 22 -34.09 -20.57 -27.39
N ILE A 23 -33.12 -21.11 -26.66
CA ILE A 23 -31.69 -20.84 -26.91
C ILE A 23 -31.28 -21.38 -28.28
N GLY A 24 -31.69 -22.61 -28.62
CA GLY A 24 -31.45 -23.17 -29.97
C GLY A 24 -32.00 -22.29 -31.09
N ARG A 25 -33.22 -21.77 -30.95
CA ARG A 25 -33.82 -20.81 -31.89
C ARG A 25 -33.07 -19.48 -31.94
N LEU A 26 -32.62 -18.97 -30.79
CA LEU A 26 -31.79 -17.77 -30.71
C LEU A 26 -30.47 -17.94 -31.46
N ASN A 27 -29.74 -19.05 -31.20
CA ASN A 27 -28.51 -19.37 -31.90
C ASN A 27 -28.72 -19.51 -33.42
N ALA A 28 -29.81 -20.17 -33.82
CA ALA A 28 -30.22 -20.30 -35.24
C ALA A 28 -30.45 -18.91 -35.88
N ALA A 29 -31.15 -18.02 -35.20
CA ALA A 29 -31.44 -16.67 -35.69
C ALA A 29 -30.14 -15.85 -35.81
N CYS A 30 -29.26 -15.91 -34.82
CA CYS A 30 -27.96 -15.22 -34.84
C CYS A 30 -27.03 -15.78 -35.92
N ALA A 31 -26.96 -17.09 -36.10
CA ALA A 31 -26.14 -17.71 -37.15
C ALA A 31 -26.64 -17.39 -38.57
N ARG A 32 -27.98 -17.35 -38.81
CA ARG A 32 -28.58 -16.97 -40.12
C ARG A 32 -28.33 -15.50 -40.47
N ARG A 33 -28.33 -14.60 -39.46
CA ARG A 33 -28.11 -13.16 -39.63
C ARG A 33 -26.74 -12.73 -39.13
N ALA A 34 -25.74 -13.58 -39.29
CA ALA A 34 -24.41 -13.37 -38.73
C ALA A 34 -23.78 -11.99 -39.03
N PRO A 35 -23.78 -11.46 -40.27
CA PRO A 35 -23.21 -10.14 -40.53
C PRO A 35 -23.91 -9.01 -39.76
N LEU A 36 -25.25 -9.07 -39.65
CA LEU A 36 -26.04 -8.07 -38.90
C LEU A 36 -25.68 -8.10 -37.42
N VAL A 37 -25.61 -9.30 -36.82
CA VAL A 37 -25.26 -9.48 -35.40
C VAL A 37 -23.86 -8.94 -35.13
N VAL A 38 -22.88 -9.27 -35.97
CA VAL A 38 -21.49 -8.80 -35.81
C VAL A 38 -21.39 -7.27 -35.90
N VAL A 39 -22.08 -6.65 -36.88
CA VAL A 39 -22.13 -5.20 -37.04
C VAL A 39 -22.76 -4.54 -35.81
N LEU A 40 -23.89 -5.10 -35.34
CA LEU A 40 -24.56 -4.57 -34.13
C LEU A 40 -23.64 -4.62 -32.90
N PHE A 41 -22.94 -5.73 -32.67
CA PHE A 41 -21.98 -5.84 -31.58
C PHE A 41 -20.78 -4.90 -31.75
N ALA A 42 -20.27 -4.73 -32.96
CA ALA A 42 -19.22 -3.76 -33.26
C ALA A 42 -19.64 -2.33 -32.92
N LEU A 43 -20.86 -1.93 -33.30
CA LEU A 43 -21.41 -0.61 -32.95
C LEU A 43 -21.63 -0.46 -31.43
N LEU A 44 -22.13 -1.49 -30.75
CA LEU A 44 -22.29 -1.48 -29.30
C LEU A 44 -20.94 -1.37 -28.61
N CYS A 45 -19.93 -2.13 -29.04
CA CYS A 45 -18.57 -2.03 -28.50
C CYS A 45 -17.96 -0.64 -28.73
N ALA A 46 -18.11 -0.06 -29.92
CA ALA A 46 -17.66 1.30 -30.22
C ALA A 46 -18.35 2.34 -29.31
N GLY A 47 -19.66 2.21 -29.10
CA GLY A 47 -20.40 3.03 -28.15
C GLY A 47 -19.93 2.89 -26.71
N CYS A 48 -19.66 1.66 -26.26
CA CYS A 48 -19.12 1.39 -24.92
C CYS A 48 -17.71 1.96 -24.74
N VAL A 49 -16.85 1.87 -25.76
CA VAL A 49 -15.51 2.49 -25.72
C VAL A 49 -15.61 4.01 -25.61
N ALA A 50 -16.44 4.66 -26.45
CA ALA A 50 -16.67 6.10 -26.38
C ALA A 50 -17.21 6.52 -25.00
N LEU A 51 -18.15 5.75 -24.44
CA LEU A 51 -18.70 5.99 -23.11
C LEU A 51 -17.65 5.82 -22.01
N SER A 52 -16.80 4.81 -22.12
CA SER A 52 -15.73 4.56 -21.14
C SER A 52 -14.70 5.69 -21.15
N ILE A 53 -14.29 6.16 -22.32
CA ILE A 53 -13.34 7.29 -22.45
C ILE A 53 -13.92 8.58 -21.85
N THR A 54 -15.23 8.79 -21.95
CA THR A 54 -15.87 10.05 -21.54
C THR A 54 -16.36 10.05 -20.09
N ARG A 55 -16.60 8.89 -19.47
CA ARG A 55 -17.29 8.79 -18.17
C ARG A 55 -16.58 7.93 -17.13
N LEU A 56 -15.64 7.10 -17.52
CA LEU A 56 -14.96 6.21 -16.59
C LEU A 56 -13.65 6.85 -16.15
N SER A 57 -13.55 7.19 -14.87
CA SER A 57 -12.32 7.65 -14.21
C SER A 57 -11.75 6.54 -13.34
N VAL A 58 -10.51 6.73 -12.93
CA VAL A 58 -9.85 5.85 -11.96
C VAL A 58 -9.42 6.71 -10.78
N THR A 59 -9.72 6.26 -9.55
CA THR A 59 -9.31 6.95 -8.33
C THR A 59 -8.19 6.19 -7.64
N THR A 60 -7.22 6.93 -7.14
CA THR A 60 -6.15 6.45 -6.28
C THR A 60 -6.46 6.66 -4.80
N ASP A 61 -7.55 7.35 -4.49
CA ASP A 61 -7.99 7.61 -3.13
C ASP A 61 -8.47 6.32 -2.45
N THR A 62 -7.62 5.78 -1.58
CA THR A 62 -7.92 4.56 -0.81
C THR A 62 -9.02 4.78 0.23
N GLY A 63 -9.21 6.02 0.69
CA GLY A 63 -10.29 6.38 1.61
C GLY A 63 -11.70 6.18 1.02
N LYS A 64 -11.85 6.31 -0.31
CA LYS A 64 -13.10 6.04 -1.03
C LYS A 64 -13.46 4.57 -1.15
N MET A 65 -12.55 3.66 -0.78
CA MET A 65 -12.85 2.22 -0.79
C MET A 65 -13.80 1.78 0.32
N PHE A 66 -14.10 2.65 1.28
CA PHE A 66 -14.99 2.36 2.40
C PHE A 66 -16.25 3.23 2.35
N ALA A 67 -17.36 2.70 2.86
CA ALA A 67 -18.62 3.44 2.91
C ALA A 67 -18.50 4.63 3.89
N SER A 68 -18.90 5.82 3.44
CA SER A 68 -18.89 7.05 4.24
C SER A 68 -19.85 7.01 5.45
N SER A 69 -20.73 6.03 5.52
CA SER A 69 -21.64 5.82 6.65
C SER A 69 -20.98 5.12 7.85
N LEU A 70 -19.77 4.61 7.70
CA LEU A 70 -19.05 3.94 8.79
C LEU A 70 -18.63 4.95 9.87
N PRO A 71 -18.87 4.68 11.16
CA PRO A 71 -18.58 5.66 12.22
C PRO A 71 -17.11 6.08 12.29
N TRP A 72 -16.19 5.13 12.10
CA TRP A 72 -14.76 5.42 12.09
C TRP A 72 -14.38 6.31 10.90
N LYS A 73 -14.95 6.03 9.70
CA LYS A 73 -14.71 6.83 8.50
C LYS A 73 -15.23 8.26 8.65
N GLN A 74 -16.40 8.43 9.28
CA GLN A 74 -16.94 9.76 9.55
C GLN A 74 -16.03 10.56 10.47
N ARG A 75 -15.44 9.93 11.51
CA ARG A 75 -14.48 10.61 12.41
C ARG A 75 -13.19 11.00 11.67
N THR A 76 -12.65 10.10 10.84
CA THR A 76 -11.50 10.42 9.99
C THR A 76 -11.79 11.57 9.03
N ASP A 77 -12.92 11.51 8.31
CA ASP A 77 -13.30 12.55 7.36
C ASP A 77 -13.55 13.90 8.07
N GLU A 78 -14.09 13.88 9.29
CA GLU A 78 -14.23 15.07 10.11
C GLU A 78 -12.86 15.63 10.51
N MET A 79 -11.93 14.77 10.96
CA MET A 79 -10.58 15.16 11.33
C MET A 79 -9.83 15.80 10.16
N ASN A 80 -9.85 15.17 8.99
CA ASN A 80 -9.20 15.68 7.77
C ASN A 80 -9.81 17.02 7.32
N ARG A 81 -11.12 17.19 7.48
CA ARG A 81 -11.78 18.48 7.17
C ARG A 81 -11.39 19.59 8.14
N LEU A 82 -11.21 19.24 9.43
CA LEU A 82 -10.88 20.22 10.47
C LEU A 82 -9.39 20.58 10.50
N PHE A 83 -8.52 19.65 10.10
CA PHE A 83 -7.07 19.81 10.02
C PHE A 83 -6.56 19.50 8.60
N PRO A 84 -6.93 20.33 7.61
CA PRO A 84 -6.63 20.04 6.20
C PRO A 84 -5.13 20.09 5.84
N GLN A 85 -4.29 20.59 6.71
CA GLN A 85 -2.84 20.60 6.55
C GLN A 85 -2.23 19.20 6.68
N ASP A 86 -2.92 18.26 7.33
CA ASP A 86 -2.43 16.89 7.54
C ASP A 86 -2.87 15.93 6.44
N ASP A 87 -3.77 16.36 5.56
CA ASP A 87 -4.33 15.57 4.48
C ASP A 87 -3.53 15.76 3.18
N ASN A 88 -3.31 14.67 2.45
CA ASN A 88 -2.59 14.68 1.16
C ASN A 88 -1.18 15.29 1.23
N GLN A 89 -0.40 14.90 2.21
CA GLN A 89 0.95 15.40 2.37
C GLN A 89 1.94 14.79 1.36
N LEU A 90 2.90 15.65 0.93
CA LEU A 90 4.12 15.25 0.23
C LEU A 90 5.30 15.75 1.06
N VAL A 91 6.17 14.84 1.48
CA VAL A 91 7.23 15.10 2.45
C VAL A 91 8.59 14.82 1.84
N ALA A 92 9.50 15.78 1.91
CA ALA A 92 10.92 15.56 1.65
C ALA A 92 11.65 15.31 2.98
N ILE A 93 12.42 14.23 3.02
CA ILE A 93 13.32 13.88 4.12
C ILE A 93 14.72 14.20 3.66
N ILE A 94 15.37 15.15 4.32
CA ILE A 94 16.75 15.53 4.06
C ILE A 94 17.64 14.83 5.07
N ASP A 95 18.57 14.02 4.59
CA ASP A 95 19.58 13.32 5.37
C ASP A 95 20.95 13.95 5.14
N SER A 96 21.64 14.31 6.20
CA SER A 96 23.03 14.78 6.16
C SER A 96 23.79 14.34 7.39
N HIS A 97 25.07 14.05 7.22
CA HIS A 97 25.93 13.73 8.37
C HIS A 97 26.20 14.95 9.27
N ILE A 98 26.07 16.16 8.73
CA ILE A 98 26.23 17.41 9.45
C ILE A 98 24.86 18.05 9.61
N PRO A 99 24.29 18.15 10.81
CA PRO A 99 22.94 18.65 11.04
C PRO A 99 22.68 20.03 10.42
N GLU A 100 23.66 20.92 10.46
CA GLU A 100 23.56 22.28 9.90
C GLU A 100 23.42 22.26 8.37
N GLN A 101 24.12 21.33 7.70
CA GLN A 101 23.96 21.14 6.24
C GLN A 101 22.56 20.64 5.92
N GLY A 102 22.04 19.69 6.70
CA GLY A 102 20.67 19.20 6.60
C GLY A 102 19.65 20.32 6.73
N ARG A 103 19.78 21.13 7.81
CA ARG A 103 18.91 22.30 8.07
C ARG A 103 19.01 23.37 6.98
N ALA A 104 20.23 23.70 6.52
CA ALA A 104 20.43 24.65 5.44
C ALA A 104 19.79 24.15 4.12
N THR A 105 19.94 22.87 3.84
CA THR A 105 19.32 22.23 2.68
C THR A 105 17.79 22.26 2.77
N ALA A 106 17.21 21.93 3.93
CA ALA A 106 15.77 21.96 4.15
C ALA A 106 15.19 23.38 4.05
N ARG A 107 15.90 24.38 4.59
CA ARG A 107 15.52 25.81 4.43
C ARG A 107 15.54 26.24 2.96
N ALA A 108 16.60 25.91 2.23
CA ALA A 108 16.72 26.22 0.82
C ALA A 108 15.63 25.55 -0.01
N LEU A 109 15.32 24.27 0.29
CA LEU A 109 14.23 23.55 -0.34
C LEU A 109 12.88 24.22 -0.05
N ALA A 110 12.58 24.47 1.22
CA ALA A 110 11.33 25.11 1.61
C ALA A 110 11.14 26.49 0.97
N ALA A 111 12.22 27.27 0.88
CA ALA A 111 12.21 28.59 0.22
C ALA A 111 11.97 28.48 -1.30
N GLU A 112 12.50 27.46 -1.95
CA GLU A 112 12.31 27.23 -3.39
C GLU A 112 10.89 26.72 -3.67
N LEU A 113 10.42 25.72 -2.94
CA LEU A 113 9.05 25.19 -3.09
C LEU A 113 8.00 26.22 -2.72
N GLY A 114 8.27 27.11 -1.75
CA GLY A 114 7.37 28.20 -1.35
C GLY A 114 7.12 29.24 -2.45
N LYS A 115 7.97 29.31 -3.48
CA LYS A 115 7.78 30.16 -4.66
C LYS A 115 6.93 29.48 -5.74
N ASP A 116 6.84 28.17 -5.71
CA ASP A 116 6.12 27.36 -6.71
C ASP A 116 4.65 27.17 -6.33
N HIS A 117 3.88 28.23 -6.48
CA HIS A 117 2.44 28.23 -6.22
C HIS A 117 1.63 27.42 -7.26
N ASP A 118 2.25 26.98 -8.36
CA ASP A 118 1.54 26.15 -9.34
C ASP A 118 1.39 24.71 -8.85
N HIS A 119 2.40 24.21 -8.09
CA HIS A 119 2.43 22.81 -7.62
C HIS A 119 2.10 22.67 -6.12
N PHE A 120 2.33 23.71 -5.28
CA PHE A 120 2.18 23.62 -3.83
C PHE A 120 1.19 24.65 -3.28
N GLU A 121 0.30 24.20 -2.38
CA GLU A 121 -0.61 25.05 -1.61
C GLU A 121 0.03 25.55 -0.32
N LEU A 122 0.78 24.66 0.35
CA LEU A 122 1.43 24.90 1.62
C LEU A 122 2.82 24.26 1.62
N VAL A 123 3.78 24.98 2.17
CA VAL A 123 5.13 24.47 2.46
C VAL A 123 5.46 24.81 3.90
N SER A 124 5.88 23.83 4.68
CA SER A 124 6.20 23.95 6.10
C SER A 124 7.55 23.31 6.40
N LEU A 125 8.29 23.91 7.30
CA LEU A 125 9.56 23.43 7.83
C LEU A 125 9.42 23.28 9.37
N PRO A 126 8.89 22.15 9.87
CA PRO A 126 8.61 21.98 11.29
C PRO A 126 9.83 22.12 12.18
N GLY A 127 11.00 21.64 11.73
CA GLY A 127 12.26 21.67 12.49
C GLY A 127 12.90 23.05 12.65
N ASP A 128 12.40 24.06 11.94
CA ASP A 128 12.98 25.43 11.96
C ASP A 128 11.98 26.51 12.39
N ASN A 129 11.06 26.15 13.28
CA ASN A 129 10.09 27.11 13.81
C ASN A 129 10.75 28.01 14.88
N PRO A 130 10.65 29.36 14.75
CA PRO A 130 11.23 30.30 15.71
C PRO A 130 10.79 30.06 17.15
N PHE A 131 9.59 29.56 17.37
CA PHE A 131 9.10 29.23 18.72
C PHE A 131 9.95 28.14 19.38
N TYR A 132 10.23 27.04 18.67
CA TYR A 132 11.04 25.95 19.21
C TYR A 132 12.50 26.36 19.33
N ASN A 133 13.02 27.18 18.41
CA ASN A 133 14.38 27.70 18.47
C ASN A 133 14.61 28.60 19.71
N SER A 134 13.60 29.38 20.13
CA SER A 134 13.71 30.27 21.29
C SER A 134 13.41 29.58 22.62
N HIS A 135 12.59 28.55 22.62
CA HIS A 135 12.11 27.90 23.84
C HIS A 135 12.67 26.48 24.05
N GLY A 136 13.58 26.02 23.19
CA GLY A 136 14.06 24.63 23.18
C GLY A 136 14.58 24.14 24.53
N PHE A 137 15.27 24.98 25.28
CA PHE A 137 15.78 24.64 26.62
C PHE A 137 14.67 24.36 27.64
N LEU A 138 13.50 24.98 27.51
CA LEU A 138 12.38 24.74 28.43
C LEU A 138 11.75 23.35 28.27
N PHE A 139 11.92 22.72 27.11
CA PHE A 139 11.40 21.36 26.88
C PHE A 139 12.30 20.25 27.42
N LEU A 140 13.55 20.57 27.83
CA LEU A 140 14.43 19.60 28.44
C LEU A 140 14.04 19.35 29.91
N ASP A 141 14.25 18.13 30.40
CA ASP A 141 14.16 17.85 31.81
C ASP A 141 15.27 18.58 32.59
N LYS A 142 15.02 18.98 33.85
CA LYS A 142 16.02 19.67 34.69
C LYS A 142 17.33 18.90 34.77
N LYS A 143 17.29 17.59 34.88
CA LYS A 143 18.48 16.70 34.96
C LYS A 143 19.39 16.77 33.71
N ASP A 144 18.82 17.12 32.57
CA ASP A 144 19.53 17.25 31.29
C ASP A 144 19.89 18.70 30.99
N LEU A 145 19.04 19.64 31.43
CA LEU A 145 19.24 21.08 31.27
C LEU A 145 20.43 21.62 32.08
N GLU A 146 20.50 21.27 33.37
CA GLU A 146 21.55 21.78 34.28
C GLU A 146 22.98 21.44 33.77
N PRO A 147 23.31 20.20 33.46
CA PRO A 147 24.65 19.88 32.91
C PRO A 147 24.97 20.53 31.59
N LEU A 148 23.93 20.73 30.74
CA LEU A 148 24.07 21.44 29.46
C LEU A 148 24.45 22.90 29.71
N LEU A 149 23.71 23.62 30.55
CA LEU A 149 23.96 25.03 30.86
C LEU A 149 25.33 25.21 31.51
N ASP A 150 25.73 24.32 32.44
CA ASP A 150 27.07 24.32 33.03
C ASP A 150 28.17 24.15 32.00
N SER A 151 27.98 23.25 31.05
CA SER A 151 28.92 23.03 29.94
C SER A 151 29.09 24.28 29.07
N ILE A 152 27.97 24.92 28.75
CA ILE A 152 27.96 26.17 27.96
C ILE A 152 28.65 27.32 28.73
N VAL A 153 28.40 27.47 30.02
CA VAL A 153 29.07 28.47 30.86
C VAL A 153 30.59 28.20 30.91
N SER A 154 30.99 26.94 31.07
CA SER A 154 32.40 26.55 31.07
C SER A 154 33.08 26.85 29.72
N ALA A 155 32.35 26.90 28.63
CA ALA A 155 32.85 27.28 27.31
C ALA A 155 32.86 28.80 27.05
N GLN A 156 32.45 29.64 28.02
CA GLN A 156 32.32 31.10 27.88
C GLN A 156 33.56 31.76 27.23
N PRO A 157 34.81 31.54 27.68
CA PRO A 157 35.96 32.22 27.07
C PRO A 157 36.18 31.86 25.61
N PHE A 158 35.90 30.60 25.25
CA PHE A 158 35.96 30.10 23.88
C PHE A 158 34.86 30.73 23.03
N LEU A 159 33.61 30.70 23.49
CA LEU A 159 32.47 31.28 22.81
C LEU A 159 32.59 32.80 22.65
N GLY A 160 33.14 33.50 23.63
CA GLY A 160 33.36 34.94 23.56
C GLY A 160 34.38 35.32 22.48
N THR A 161 35.47 34.54 22.37
CA THR A 161 36.49 34.73 21.32
C THR A 161 35.85 34.52 19.93
N LEU A 162 35.03 33.51 19.77
CA LEU A 162 34.34 33.20 18.53
C LEU A 162 33.24 34.22 18.20
N ALA A 163 32.56 34.77 19.20
CA ALA A 163 31.59 35.82 18.98
C ALA A 163 32.24 37.14 18.55
N ALA A 164 33.43 37.46 19.10
CA ALA A 164 34.19 38.63 18.70
C ALA A 164 34.81 38.52 17.33
N ASP A 165 35.22 37.33 16.94
CA ASP A 165 35.79 37.02 15.62
C ASP A 165 35.26 35.66 15.11
N PRO A 166 34.12 35.63 14.39
CA PRO A 166 33.52 34.39 13.90
C PRO A 166 34.21 33.85 12.63
N SER A 167 35.53 33.94 12.56
CA SER A 167 36.36 33.46 11.48
C SER A 167 37.38 32.42 11.96
N ALA A 168 38.13 31.78 11.04
CA ALA A 168 39.20 30.86 11.41
C ALA A 168 40.27 31.54 12.26
N ARG A 169 40.54 32.84 12.12
CA ARG A 169 41.42 33.58 13.00
C ARG A 169 40.96 33.53 14.45
N GLY A 170 39.68 33.83 14.71
CA GLY A 170 39.11 33.75 16.03
C GLY A 170 39.08 32.30 16.58
N LEU A 171 38.72 31.31 15.71
CA LEU A 171 38.73 29.90 16.08
C LEU A 171 40.14 29.43 16.49
N PHE A 172 41.17 29.74 15.73
CA PHE A 172 42.54 29.37 16.09
C PHE A 172 43.01 30.11 17.35
N GLY A 173 42.60 31.36 17.53
CA GLY A 173 42.81 32.11 18.77
C GLY A 173 42.17 31.43 19.97
N ALA A 174 40.94 30.99 19.85
CA ALA A 174 40.22 30.26 20.91
C ALA A 174 40.88 28.90 21.24
N LEU A 175 41.34 28.17 20.24
CA LEU A 175 42.12 26.93 20.45
C LEU A 175 43.46 27.20 21.16
N GLY A 176 44.08 28.32 20.86
CA GLY A 176 45.29 28.77 21.58
C GLY A 176 45.06 29.05 23.05
N LEU A 177 43.89 29.57 23.43
CA LEU A 177 43.52 29.77 24.82
C LEU A 177 43.41 28.46 25.61
N ILE A 178 43.04 27.33 24.97
CA ILE A 178 43.07 26.03 25.64
C ILE A 178 44.54 25.67 26.01
N GLY A 179 45.47 25.93 25.12
CA GLY A 179 46.90 25.73 25.41
C GLY A 179 47.39 26.57 26.59
N ASP A 180 46.97 27.85 26.66
CA ASP A 180 47.30 28.75 27.81
C ASP A 180 46.68 28.27 29.11
N GLY A 181 45.42 27.75 29.08
CA GLY A 181 44.75 27.16 30.24
C GLY A 181 45.47 25.92 30.74
N ILE A 182 45.88 25.00 29.87
CA ILE A 182 46.64 23.80 30.25
C ILE A 182 47.98 24.21 30.91
N LYS A 183 48.66 25.23 30.33
CA LYS A 183 49.92 25.76 30.92
C LYS A 183 49.73 26.36 32.30
N ALA A 184 48.52 26.92 32.59
CA ALA A 184 48.14 27.43 33.89
C ALA A 184 47.63 26.33 34.85
N GLY A 185 47.70 25.05 34.48
CA GLY A 185 47.24 23.94 35.28
C GLY A 185 45.71 23.73 35.28
N GLN A 186 45.00 24.38 34.41
CA GLN A 186 43.54 24.19 34.22
C GLN A 186 43.29 22.91 33.39
N GLY A 187 42.38 22.10 33.86
CA GLY A 187 41.89 20.95 33.07
C GLY A 187 41.04 21.38 31.89
N ILE A 188 40.97 20.56 30.86
CA ILE A 188 40.01 20.73 29.78
C ILE A 188 38.61 20.49 30.37
N PRO A 189 37.64 21.39 30.15
CA PRO A 189 36.26 21.16 30.59
C PRO A 189 35.72 19.82 30.08
N SER A 190 35.13 19.02 30.98
CA SER A 190 34.70 17.64 30.67
C SER A 190 33.71 17.55 29.48
N GLY A 191 32.93 18.57 29.25
CA GLY A 191 32.02 18.67 28.09
C GLY A 191 32.72 18.87 26.72
N PHE A 192 34.01 19.26 26.73
CA PHE A 192 34.73 19.53 25.49
C PHE A 192 35.41 18.33 24.84
N ASN A 193 35.56 17.20 25.55
CA ASN A 193 36.34 16.07 25.06
C ASN A 193 35.83 15.48 23.77
N GLY A 194 34.51 15.30 23.60
CA GLY A 194 33.91 14.84 22.33
C GLY A 194 34.00 15.87 21.20
N ALA A 195 33.90 17.15 21.56
CA ALA A 195 34.03 18.29 20.64
C ALA A 195 35.43 18.37 20.03
N LEU A 196 36.48 18.11 20.83
CA LEU A 196 37.88 18.16 20.37
C LEU A 196 38.19 17.11 19.29
N ASP A 197 37.55 15.94 19.36
CA ASP A 197 37.72 14.92 18.30
C ASP A 197 37.14 15.41 16.96
N GLY A 198 35.97 16.03 16.96
CA GLY A 198 35.36 16.62 15.78
C GLY A 198 36.21 17.78 15.21
N PHE A 199 36.76 18.66 16.09
CA PHE A 199 37.70 19.70 15.65
C PHE A 199 38.97 19.11 15.06
N ALA A 200 39.54 18.10 15.68
CA ALA A 200 40.77 17.45 15.23
C ALA A 200 40.57 16.84 13.84
N GLU A 201 39.46 16.18 13.59
CA GLU A 201 39.12 15.58 12.29
C GLU A 201 38.96 16.66 11.22
N SER A 202 38.07 17.65 11.48
CA SER A 202 37.81 18.71 10.48
C SER A 202 39.04 19.54 10.15
N LEU A 203 39.88 19.87 11.15
CA LEU A 203 41.14 20.58 10.94
C LEU A 203 42.15 19.73 10.16
N THR A 204 42.21 18.43 10.44
CA THR A 204 43.12 17.52 9.73
C THR A 204 42.74 17.41 8.24
N GLN A 205 41.45 17.29 7.97
CA GLN A 205 40.94 17.27 6.59
C GLN A 205 41.18 18.60 5.88
N ALA A 206 40.93 19.73 6.56
CA ALA A 206 41.21 21.05 6.01
C ALA A 206 42.72 21.28 5.71
N ALA A 207 43.61 20.77 6.57
CA ALA A 207 45.05 20.81 6.37
C ALA A 207 45.53 19.92 5.20
N ALA A 208 44.78 18.87 4.85
CA ALA A 208 44.99 17.99 3.71
C ALA A 208 44.38 18.52 2.39
N ASP A 209 43.88 19.76 2.36
CA ASP A 209 43.21 20.41 1.21
C ASP A 209 41.88 19.75 0.83
N HIS A 210 41.24 19.07 1.81
CA HIS A 210 39.91 18.50 1.69
C HIS A 210 38.99 19.06 2.79
N PRO A 211 38.68 20.37 2.81
CA PRO A 211 37.95 21.00 3.88
C PRO A 211 36.51 20.46 3.92
N GLN A 212 36.10 20.01 5.09
CA GLN A 212 34.73 19.61 5.40
C GLN A 212 34.13 20.60 6.39
N ASP A 213 32.80 20.87 6.19
CA ASP A 213 32.12 21.78 7.09
C ASP A 213 32.12 21.25 8.53
N LEU A 214 32.34 22.12 9.50
CA LEU A 214 32.37 21.76 10.90
C LEU A 214 30.95 21.82 11.49
N SER A 215 30.56 20.76 12.20
CA SER A 215 29.28 20.75 12.94
C SER A 215 29.46 21.44 14.31
N TRP A 216 29.05 22.66 14.41
CA TRP A 216 29.00 23.44 15.64
C TRP A 216 27.97 22.94 16.62
N GLN A 217 26.83 22.42 16.14
CA GLN A 217 25.79 21.82 16.95
C GLN A 217 26.32 20.62 17.73
N ASN A 218 27.02 19.70 17.07
CA ASN A 218 27.62 18.53 17.74
C ASN A 218 28.69 18.94 18.76
N LEU A 219 29.39 20.03 18.50
CA LEU A 219 30.41 20.57 19.39
C LEU A 219 29.82 21.23 20.66
N LEU A 220 28.72 21.98 20.52
CA LEU A 220 28.16 22.78 21.60
C LEU A 220 27.19 21.96 22.47
N VAL A 221 26.41 21.04 21.86
CA VAL A 221 25.36 20.31 22.54
C VAL A 221 25.79 18.89 22.94
N GLY A 222 26.92 18.39 22.37
CA GLY A 222 27.52 17.12 22.77
C GLY A 222 26.53 15.93 22.60
N ARG A 223 26.43 15.07 23.64
CA ARG A 223 25.55 13.89 23.62
C ARG A 223 24.07 14.21 23.44
N LEU A 224 23.60 15.43 23.69
CA LEU A 224 22.22 15.81 23.41
C LEU A 224 21.96 15.99 21.90
N ALA A 225 23.01 16.21 21.10
CA ALA A 225 22.89 16.20 19.65
C ALA A 225 22.53 14.82 19.09
N GLU A 226 22.92 13.74 19.78
CA GLU A 226 22.54 12.36 19.41
C GLU A 226 21.05 12.08 19.63
N LEU A 227 20.37 12.88 20.49
CA LEU A 227 18.93 12.81 20.70
C LEU A 227 18.16 13.61 19.64
N GLY A 228 18.83 14.48 18.89
CA GLY A 228 18.28 15.21 17.75
C GLY A 228 18.04 14.28 16.57
N SER A 229 17.00 14.58 15.77
CA SER A 229 16.75 13.84 14.54
C SER A 229 17.90 14.08 13.55
N ARG A 230 18.46 13.02 12.99
CA ARG A 230 19.37 13.05 11.85
C ARG A 230 18.71 13.65 10.61
N TYR A 231 17.40 13.59 10.57
CA TYR A 231 16.60 13.96 9.42
C TYR A 231 15.92 15.30 9.60
N GLU A 232 15.94 16.12 8.56
CA GLU A 232 15.14 17.33 8.46
C GLU A 232 13.98 17.11 7.50
N PHE A 233 12.81 17.65 7.85
CA PHE A 233 11.57 17.42 7.11
C PHE A 233 11.08 18.71 6.46
N VAL A 234 10.79 18.63 5.17
CA VAL A 234 10.01 19.66 4.47
C VAL A 234 8.65 19.07 4.11
N VAL A 235 7.62 19.51 4.82
CA VAL A 235 6.26 19.02 4.65
C VAL A 235 5.52 19.96 3.71
N THR A 236 4.91 19.42 2.68
CA THR A 236 4.15 20.20 1.70
C THR A 236 2.77 19.63 1.48
N LYS A 237 1.83 20.51 1.15
CA LYS A 237 0.54 20.13 0.59
C LYS A 237 0.55 20.43 -0.91
N PRO A 238 0.61 19.42 -1.78
CA PRO A 238 0.64 19.62 -3.21
C PRO A 238 -0.75 19.94 -3.78
N LYS A 239 -0.78 20.63 -4.92
CA LYS A 239 -1.97 20.73 -5.77
C LYS A 239 -2.07 19.46 -6.61
N LEU A 240 -3.17 18.72 -6.44
CA LEU A 240 -3.40 17.44 -7.09
C LEU A 240 -4.13 17.61 -8.42
N ASP A 241 -3.59 17.04 -9.49
CA ASP A 241 -4.23 16.98 -10.81
C ASP A 241 -4.98 15.66 -10.97
N TYR A 242 -6.24 15.62 -10.57
CA TYR A 242 -7.11 14.46 -10.70
C TYR A 242 -7.48 14.09 -12.15
N SER A 243 -7.02 14.83 -13.15
CA SER A 243 -7.12 14.41 -14.55
C SER A 243 -6.01 13.42 -14.94
N SER A 244 -4.95 13.37 -14.15
CA SER A 244 -3.84 12.42 -14.29
C SER A 244 -4.08 11.13 -13.52
N LEU A 245 -3.49 10.04 -14.00
CA LEU A 245 -3.45 8.76 -13.27
C LEU A 245 -2.54 8.80 -12.03
N GLN A 246 -1.71 9.81 -11.92
CA GLN A 246 -0.83 10.10 -10.78
C GLN A 246 -1.02 11.57 -10.41
N PRO A 247 -2.01 11.90 -9.58
CA PRO A 247 -2.38 13.28 -9.29
C PRO A 247 -1.26 14.15 -8.70
N GLY A 248 -0.35 13.56 -7.94
CA GLY A 248 0.79 14.21 -7.31
C GLY A 248 2.07 14.24 -8.15
N GLN A 249 2.10 13.66 -9.35
CA GLN A 249 3.32 13.51 -10.14
C GLN A 249 3.98 14.86 -10.51
N GLY A 250 3.17 15.88 -10.80
CA GLY A 250 3.66 17.24 -11.08
C GLY A 250 4.46 17.79 -9.90
N ALA A 251 3.85 17.79 -8.72
CA ALA A 251 4.46 18.27 -7.48
C ALA A 251 5.67 17.42 -7.07
N THR A 252 5.59 16.10 -7.17
CA THR A 252 6.72 15.19 -6.89
C THR A 252 7.91 15.48 -7.81
N THR A 253 7.65 15.72 -9.10
CA THR A 253 8.70 16.04 -10.07
C THR A 253 9.32 17.42 -9.81
N ALA A 254 8.50 18.41 -9.44
CA ALA A 254 8.97 19.73 -9.06
C ALA A 254 9.85 19.68 -7.81
N MET A 255 9.40 18.97 -6.77
CA MET A 255 10.15 18.75 -5.53
C MET A 255 11.48 18.03 -5.80
N ARG A 256 11.50 16.99 -6.61
CA ARG A 256 12.72 16.26 -6.99
C ARG A 256 13.73 17.18 -7.68
N ARG A 257 13.28 17.97 -8.66
CA ARG A 257 14.14 18.94 -9.35
C ARG A 257 14.70 19.99 -8.39
N ALA A 258 13.89 20.45 -7.45
CA ALA A 258 14.34 21.39 -6.42
C ALA A 258 15.43 20.75 -5.55
N ILE A 259 15.22 19.53 -5.06
CA ILE A 259 16.20 18.78 -4.25
C ILE A 259 17.51 18.60 -5.01
N ASP A 260 17.47 18.10 -6.26
CA ASP A 260 18.65 17.82 -7.07
C ASP A 260 19.46 19.07 -7.41
N ASN A 261 18.86 20.26 -7.32
CA ASN A 261 19.52 21.54 -7.59
C ASN A 261 20.19 22.17 -6.37
N LEU A 262 19.96 21.65 -5.15
CA LEU A 262 20.52 22.20 -3.93
C LEU A 262 22.04 21.96 -3.84
N GLU A 263 22.75 22.89 -3.24
CA GLU A 263 24.22 22.91 -3.14
C GLU A 263 24.78 21.63 -2.49
N PHE A 264 24.28 21.30 -1.29
CA PHE A 264 24.78 20.16 -0.53
C PHE A 264 24.35 18.81 -1.12
N VAL A 265 23.26 18.78 -1.91
CA VAL A 265 22.85 17.58 -2.64
C VAL A 265 23.76 17.38 -3.87
N LYS A 266 24.08 18.44 -4.61
CA LYS A 266 25.02 18.39 -5.75
C LYS A 266 26.43 17.99 -5.32
N SER A 267 26.85 18.40 -4.15
CA SER A 267 28.19 18.04 -3.61
C SER A 267 28.22 16.66 -2.94
N GLY A 268 27.06 15.99 -2.81
CA GLY A 268 26.94 14.68 -2.16
C GLY A 268 27.04 14.72 -0.63
N GLN A 269 26.95 15.90 0.00
CA GLN A 269 27.01 16.09 1.43
C GLN A 269 25.63 15.95 2.11
N ALA A 270 24.56 16.09 1.34
CA ALA A 270 23.19 15.80 1.78
C ALA A 270 22.48 14.97 0.72
N SER A 271 21.46 14.25 1.15
CA SER A 271 20.56 13.55 0.24
C SER A 271 19.11 13.87 0.60
N GLY A 272 18.24 13.83 -0.41
CA GLY A 272 16.82 14.07 -0.20
C GLY A 272 15.99 12.93 -0.78
N THR A 273 15.12 12.36 0.05
CA THR A 273 14.14 11.34 -0.34
C THR A 273 12.73 11.90 -0.17
N ILE A 274 11.81 11.44 -1.03
CA ILE A 274 10.43 11.91 -1.06
C ILE A 274 9.49 10.80 -0.62
N THR A 275 8.60 11.11 0.33
CA THR A 275 7.56 10.23 0.83
C THR A 275 6.26 11.01 1.10
N GLY A 276 5.37 10.46 1.88
CA GLY A 276 4.07 11.05 2.20
C GLY A 276 2.94 10.37 1.44
N GLU A 277 1.72 10.62 1.88
CA GLU A 277 0.53 9.95 1.37
C GLU A 277 0.40 10.04 -0.15
N VAL A 278 0.61 11.23 -0.71
CA VAL A 278 0.50 11.47 -2.16
C VAL A 278 1.53 10.65 -2.94
N LYS A 279 2.79 10.65 -2.49
CA LYS A 279 3.87 9.89 -3.14
C LYS A 279 3.60 8.38 -3.10
N LEU A 280 3.22 7.88 -1.94
CA LEU A 280 2.91 6.45 -1.74
C LEU A 280 1.73 5.99 -2.60
N ASN A 281 0.69 6.80 -2.72
CA ASN A 281 -0.47 6.49 -3.53
C ASN A 281 -0.16 6.52 -5.04
N ASP A 282 0.63 7.51 -5.50
CA ASP A 282 1.06 7.60 -6.91
C ASP A 282 1.97 6.42 -7.30
N GLU A 283 2.90 6.02 -6.42
CA GLU A 283 3.80 4.87 -6.66
C GLU A 283 3.03 3.54 -6.66
N GLU A 284 2.08 3.37 -5.75
CA GLU A 284 1.21 2.21 -5.70
C GLU A 284 0.43 2.07 -7.00
N PHE A 285 -0.23 3.15 -7.43
CA PHE A 285 -0.99 3.14 -8.66
C PHE A 285 -0.12 2.86 -9.88
N SER A 286 1.05 3.49 -9.99
CA SER A 286 2.01 3.25 -11.06
C SER A 286 2.41 1.78 -11.13
N THR A 287 2.74 1.19 -9.99
CA THR A 287 3.14 -0.21 -9.87
C THR A 287 2.02 -1.15 -10.32
N VAL A 288 0.78 -0.88 -9.89
CA VAL A 288 -0.39 -1.68 -10.28
C VAL A 288 -0.71 -1.51 -11.76
N ALA A 289 -0.73 -0.27 -12.28
CA ALA A 289 -1.09 0.00 -13.66
C ALA A 289 -0.15 -0.65 -14.68
N HIS A 290 1.17 -0.56 -14.45
CA HIS A 290 2.17 -1.23 -15.29
C HIS A 290 2.03 -2.75 -15.24
N GLY A 291 1.85 -3.32 -14.06
CA GLY A 291 1.64 -4.76 -13.86
C GLY A 291 0.38 -5.26 -14.54
N MET A 292 -0.71 -4.48 -14.51
CA MET A 292 -2.01 -4.85 -15.09
C MET A 292 -2.00 -4.88 -16.62
N VAL A 293 -1.43 -3.87 -17.27
CA VAL A 293 -1.36 -3.82 -18.75
C VAL A 293 -0.53 -5.00 -19.26
N LEU A 294 0.65 -5.20 -18.68
CA LEU A 294 1.52 -6.33 -19.03
C LEU A 294 0.82 -7.67 -18.75
N GLY A 295 0.20 -7.81 -17.58
CA GLY A 295 -0.53 -9.01 -17.18
C GLY A 295 -1.70 -9.34 -18.11
N LEU A 296 -2.47 -8.32 -18.53
CA LEU A 296 -3.58 -8.50 -19.47
C LEU A 296 -3.08 -8.99 -20.85
N VAL A 297 -2.00 -8.42 -21.36
CA VAL A 297 -1.41 -8.83 -22.66
C VAL A 297 -0.87 -10.26 -22.57
N ILE A 298 -0.09 -10.58 -21.53
CA ILE A 298 0.42 -11.93 -21.30
C ILE A 298 -0.73 -12.93 -21.15
N SER A 299 -1.74 -12.57 -20.36
CA SER A 299 -2.93 -13.42 -20.16
C SER A 299 -3.63 -13.71 -21.48
N LEU A 300 -3.86 -12.69 -22.33
CA LEU A 300 -4.55 -12.87 -23.61
C LEU A 300 -3.74 -13.75 -24.57
N VAL A 301 -2.41 -13.60 -24.63
CA VAL A 301 -1.52 -14.42 -25.46
C VAL A 301 -1.51 -15.88 -24.99
N LEU A 302 -1.39 -16.12 -23.68
CA LEU A 302 -1.39 -17.47 -23.12
C LEU A 302 -2.77 -18.13 -23.21
N VAL A 303 -3.85 -17.38 -23.04
CA VAL A 303 -5.22 -17.87 -23.28
C VAL A 303 -5.37 -18.31 -24.74
N ALA A 304 -4.87 -17.54 -25.70
CA ALA A 304 -4.87 -17.93 -27.12
C ALA A 304 -4.06 -19.23 -27.34
N LEU A 305 -2.91 -19.38 -26.68
CA LEU A 305 -2.11 -20.62 -26.74
C LEU A 305 -2.87 -21.84 -26.19
N TRP A 306 -3.50 -21.70 -25.01
CA TRP A 306 -4.34 -22.79 -24.46
C TRP A 306 -5.51 -23.13 -25.36
N LEU A 307 -6.14 -22.13 -26.00
CA LEU A 307 -7.21 -22.36 -26.98
C LEU A 307 -6.71 -23.14 -28.20
N ILE A 308 -5.47 -22.87 -28.66
CA ILE A 308 -4.85 -23.65 -29.76
C ILE A 308 -4.73 -25.12 -29.36
N LEU A 309 -4.28 -25.39 -28.14
CA LEU A 309 -4.15 -26.75 -27.61
C LEU A 309 -5.50 -27.42 -27.28
N ALA A 310 -6.52 -26.63 -26.91
CA ALA A 310 -7.85 -27.14 -26.60
C ALA A 310 -8.66 -27.48 -27.83
N VAL A 311 -8.63 -26.60 -28.85
CA VAL A 311 -9.60 -26.61 -29.95
C VAL A 311 -8.97 -26.96 -31.30
N HIS A 312 -7.67 -26.76 -31.51
CA HIS A 312 -6.91 -27.07 -32.74
C HIS A 312 -7.52 -26.49 -34.03
N SER A 313 -8.25 -25.37 -33.98
CA SER A 313 -8.90 -24.76 -35.14
C SER A 313 -8.96 -23.25 -35.03
N ILE A 314 -8.16 -22.56 -35.85
CA ILE A 314 -8.12 -21.09 -35.84
C ILE A 314 -9.49 -20.48 -36.17
N ARG A 315 -10.32 -21.17 -36.97
CA ARG A 315 -11.70 -20.73 -37.33
C ARG A 315 -12.68 -20.80 -36.14
N VAL A 316 -12.29 -21.41 -35.04
CA VAL A 316 -13.04 -21.45 -33.77
C VAL A 316 -12.39 -20.56 -32.74
N ILE A 317 -11.05 -20.50 -32.71
CA ILE A 317 -10.28 -19.71 -31.75
C ILE A 317 -10.53 -18.20 -31.94
N VAL A 318 -10.47 -17.71 -33.19
CA VAL A 318 -10.72 -16.28 -33.48
C VAL A 318 -12.12 -15.85 -33.03
N PRO A 319 -13.22 -16.56 -33.34
CA PRO A 319 -14.52 -16.31 -32.75
C PRO A 319 -14.57 -16.25 -31.22
N ILE A 320 -13.87 -17.16 -30.51
CA ILE A 320 -13.79 -17.15 -29.05
C ILE A 320 -13.14 -15.84 -28.58
N LEU A 321 -11.97 -15.50 -29.13
CA LEU A 321 -11.24 -14.28 -28.71
C LEU A 321 -12.03 -13.00 -29.02
N LEU A 322 -12.67 -12.92 -30.18
CA LEU A 322 -13.52 -11.76 -30.52
C LEU A 322 -14.73 -11.66 -29.59
N THR A 323 -15.34 -12.78 -29.22
CA THR A 323 -16.45 -12.81 -28.24
C THR A 323 -15.98 -12.34 -26.87
N LEU A 324 -14.79 -12.79 -26.42
CA LEU A 324 -14.19 -12.40 -25.16
C LEU A 324 -13.89 -10.91 -25.11
N ILE A 325 -13.23 -10.37 -26.14
CA ILE A 325 -12.92 -8.93 -26.23
C ILE A 325 -14.21 -8.11 -26.25
N SER A 326 -15.21 -8.52 -27.06
CA SER A 326 -16.50 -7.83 -27.08
C SER A 326 -17.20 -7.83 -25.72
N GLY A 327 -17.19 -8.97 -25.02
CA GLY A 327 -17.73 -9.07 -23.67
C GLY A 327 -17.00 -8.16 -22.68
N LEU A 328 -15.66 -8.05 -22.76
CA LEU A 328 -14.89 -7.14 -21.93
C LEU A 328 -15.24 -5.68 -22.19
N LEU A 329 -15.32 -5.26 -23.48
CA LEU A 329 -15.68 -3.90 -23.84
C LEU A 329 -17.10 -3.52 -23.37
N LEU A 330 -18.05 -4.44 -23.53
CA LEU A 330 -19.42 -4.23 -23.02
C LEU A 330 -19.47 -4.14 -21.50
N THR A 331 -18.68 -4.95 -20.79
CA THR A 331 -18.58 -4.90 -19.32
C THR A 331 -17.93 -3.60 -18.86
N THR A 332 -16.91 -3.11 -19.55
CA THR A 332 -16.29 -1.80 -19.27
C THR A 332 -17.30 -0.67 -19.51
N GLY A 333 -18.10 -0.76 -20.59
CA GLY A 333 -19.20 0.17 -20.84
C GLY A 333 -20.27 0.14 -19.72
N PHE A 334 -20.61 -1.05 -19.22
CA PHE A 334 -21.50 -1.20 -18.05
C PHE A 334 -20.90 -0.54 -16.79
N ALA A 335 -19.60 -0.71 -16.54
CA ALA A 335 -18.91 -0.06 -15.44
C ALA A 335 -18.97 1.49 -15.56
N ALA A 336 -18.78 2.02 -16.78
CA ALA A 336 -18.89 3.46 -17.05
C ALA A 336 -20.29 4.03 -16.80
N LEU A 337 -21.33 3.22 -16.95
CA LEU A 337 -22.72 3.62 -16.69
C LEU A 337 -23.08 3.57 -15.21
N THR A 338 -22.59 2.57 -14.49
CA THR A 338 -23.04 2.25 -13.12
C THR A 338 -22.10 2.81 -12.06
N VAL A 339 -20.82 2.49 -12.16
CA VAL A 339 -19.83 2.80 -11.13
C VAL A 339 -19.16 4.15 -11.39
N LYS A 340 -18.86 4.47 -12.66
CA LYS A 340 -18.25 5.71 -13.16
C LYS A 340 -16.82 5.97 -12.69
N GLU A 341 -16.44 5.54 -11.49
CA GLU A 341 -15.10 5.72 -10.93
C GLU A 341 -14.58 4.35 -10.46
N LEU A 342 -13.50 3.87 -11.08
CA LEU A 342 -12.84 2.62 -10.68
C LEU A 342 -11.82 2.91 -9.60
N ASN A 343 -11.76 2.06 -8.60
CA ASN A 343 -10.71 2.04 -7.59
C ASN A 343 -9.67 0.96 -7.90
N LEU A 344 -8.59 0.94 -7.14
CA LEU A 344 -7.45 0.03 -7.31
C LEU A 344 -7.85 -1.46 -7.37
N ILE A 345 -8.88 -1.86 -6.61
CA ILE A 345 -9.39 -3.24 -6.57
C ILE A 345 -10.30 -3.50 -7.75
N SER A 346 -11.23 -2.58 -8.04
CA SER A 346 -12.23 -2.79 -9.07
C SER A 346 -11.63 -2.84 -10.48
N VAL A 347 -10.49 -2.18 -10.74
CA VAL A 347 -9.78 -2.23 -12.03
C VAL A 347 -9.34 -3.67 -12.39
N ALA A 348 -9.07 -4.53 -11.39
CA ALA A 348 -8.69 -5.93 -11.61
C ALA A 348 -9.78 -6.77 -12.33
N PHE A 349 -11.03 -6.24 -12.43
CA PHE A 349 -12.13 -6.94 -13.12
C PHE A 349 -11.76 -7.38 -14.53
N ALA A 350 -10.94 -6.61 -15.25
CA ALA A 350 -10.60 -6.87 -16.64
C ALA A 350 -9.82 -8.20 -16.78
N ILE A 351 -8.84 -8.43 -15.92
CA ILE A 351 -8.04 -9.66 -15.91
C ILE A 351 -8.90 -10.84 -15.45
N LEU A 352 -9.69 -10.64 -14.39
CA LEU A 352 -10.61 -11.67 -13.89
C LEU A 352 -11.65 -12.05 -14.96
N PHE A 353 -12.21 -11.08 -15.66
CA PHE A 353 -13.16 -11.31 -16.73
C PHE A 353 -12.56 -12.17 -17.85
N VAL A 354 -11.35 -11.85 -18.33
CA VAL A 354 -10.67 -12.63 -19.37
C VAL A 354 -10.49 -14.08 -18.95
N GLY A 355 -10.08 -14.31 -17.70
CA GLY A 355 -9.84 -15.67 -17.20
C GLY A 355 -11.10 -16.50 -17.00
N ILE A 356 -12.23 -15.88 -16.63
CA ILE A 356 -13.44 -16.61 -16.24
C ILE A 356 -14.44 -16.69 -17.40
N ALA A 357 -14.64 -15.58 -18.13
CA ALA A 357 -15.64 -15.52 -19.20
C ALA A 357 -15.31 -16.43 -20.39
N VAL A 358 -14.02 -16.72 -20.61
CA VAL A 358 -13.58 -17.65 -21.67
C VAL A 358 -14.09 -19.08 -21.47
N ASP A 359 -14.36 -19.49 -20.22
CA ASP A 359 -14.93 -20.81 -19.87
C ASP A 359 -16.23 -21.09 -20.66
N PHE A 360 -17.15 -20.13 -20.70
CA PHE A 360 -18.43 -20.31 -21.39
C PHE A 360 -18.24 -20.57 -22.88
N ALA A 361 -17.32 -19.87 -23.52
CA ALA A 361 -17.01 -20.03 -24.93
C ALA A 361 -16.27 -21.35 -25.21
N ILE A 362 -15.37 -21.81 -24.32
CA ILE A 362 -14.68 -23.11 -24.41
C ILE A 362 -15.73 -24.23 -24.32
N GLN A 363 -16.60 -24.21 -23.32
CA GLN A 363 -17.66 -25.22 -23.14
C GLN A 363 -18.57 -25.31 -24.35
N TYR A 364 -19.00 -24.15 -24.88
CA TYR A 364 -19.79 -24.09 -26.09
C TYR A 364 -19.05 -24.69 -27.30
N CYS A 365 -17.81 -24.32 -27.54
CA CYS A 365 -17.04 -24.73 -28.72
C CYS A 365 -16.59 -26.18 -28.66
N VAL A 366 -16.24 -26.72 -27.49
CA VAL A 366 -15.93 -28.13 -27.33
C VAL A 366 -17.15 -28.99 -27.64
N ARG A 367 -18.34 -28.61 -27.15
CA ARG A 367 -19.59 -29.30 -27.47
C ARG A 367 -19.95 -29.17 -28.95
N PHE A 368 -19.81 -27.97 -29.54
CA PHE A 368 -20.03 -27.70 -30.98
C PHE A 368 -19.18 -28.61 -31.87
N ARG A 369 -17.91 -28.79 -31.55
CA ARG A 369 -17.04 -29.65 -32.38
C ARG A 369 -17.34 -31.15 -32.26
N GLY A 370 -17.91 -31.57 -31.13
CA GLY A 370 -18.31 -32.94 -30.86
C GLY A 370 -19.69 -33.34 -31.41
N GLN A 371 -20.44 -32.38 -31.99
CA GLN A 371 -21.80 -32.67 -32.43
C GLN A 371 -21.90 -33.75 -33.50
N ARG A 372 -22.86 -34.68 -33.33
CA ARG A 372 -23.25 -35.75 -34.22
C ARG A 372 -24.74 -35.90 -34.20
N HIS A 373 -25.34 -36.34 -35.32
CA HIS A 373 -26.72 -36.86 -35.31
C HIS A 373 -26.80 -38.22 -34.57
N ASP A 374 -28.00 -38.64 -34.19
CA ASP A 374 -28.25 -39.90 -33.50
C ASP A 374 -27.79 -41.13 -34.34
N ASP A 375 -27.79 -40.97 -35.68
CA ASP A 375 -27.28 -41.99 -36.65
C ASP A 375 -25.75 -41.92 -36.82
N GLY A 376 -25.02 -41.07 -36.09
CA GLY A 376 -23.58 -40.89 -36.16
C GLY A 376 -23.07 -40.02 -37.30
N THR A 377 -23.95 -39.50 -38.16
CA THR A 377 -23.59 -38.61 -39.28
C THR A 377 -23.23 -37.20 -38.78
N MET A 378 -22.42 -36.47 -39.56
CA MET A 378 -22.07 -35.11 -39.23
C MET A 378 -23.22 -34.17 -39.56
N PRO A 379 -23.70 -33.31 -38.61
CA PRO A 379 -24.71 -32.29 -38.87
C PRO A 379 -24.12 -31.20 -39.76
N THR A 380 -25.01 -30.43 -40.41
CA THR A 380 -24.60 -29.18 -41.06
C THR A 380 -24.07 -28.19 -40.01
N LEU A 381 -23.27 -27.20 -40.44
CA LEU A 381 -22.78 -26.13 -39.52
C LEU A 381 -23.92 -25.47 -38.75
N HIS A 382 -25.04 -25.21 -39.43
CA HIS A 382 -26.20 -24.58 -38.82
C HIS A 382 -26.89 -25.49 -37.79
N ASP A 383 -27.09 -26.76 -38.14
CA ASP A 383 -27.71 -27.73 -37.23
C ASP A 383 -26.82 -27.97 -36.00
N ALA A 384 -25.49 -28.05 -36.18
CA ALA A 384 -24.56 -28.16 -35.08
C ALA A 384 -24.64 -26.97 -34.12
N ILE A 385 -24.77 -25.73 -34.60
CA ILE A 385 -24.96 -24.54 -33.78
C ILE A 385 -26.26 -24.61 -32.99
N VAL A 386 -27.36 -25.05 -33.60
CA VAL A 386 -28.67 -25.20 -32.95
C VAL A 386 -28.65 -26.27 -31.89
N LEU A 387 -28.09 -27.45 -32.21
CA LEU A 387 -27.96 -28.57 -31.26
C LEU A 387 -27.12 -28.17 -30.07
N THR A 388 -25.96 -27.53 -30.31
CA THR A 388 -25.08 -27.04 -29.24
C THR A 388 -25.81 -26.05 -28.32
N GLY A 389 -26.56 -25.09 -28.87
CA GLY A 389 -27.35 -24.15 -28.09
C GLY A 389 -28.40 -24.84 -27.21
N ARG A 390 -29.07 -25.89 -27.73
CA ARG A 390 -30.05 -26.70 -26.99
C ARG A 390 -29.41 -27.46 -25.84
N GLU A 391 -28.27 -28.11 -26.08
CA GLU A 391 -27.60 -28.99 -25.11
C GLU A 391 -26.79 -28.22 -24.06
N SER A 392 -26.00 -27.21 -24.49
CA SER A 392 -25.08 -26.51 -23.61
C SER A 392 -25.66 -25.24 -22.99
N GLY A 393 -26.70 -24.64 -23.61
CA GLY A 393 -27.19 -23.33 -23.22
C GLY A 393 -27.70 -23.26 -21.79
N ALA A 394 -28.43 -24.29 -21.33
CA ALA A 394 -28.89 -24.37 -19.95
C ALA A 394 -27.75 -24.53 -18.95
N GLN A 395 -26.74 -25.35 -19.28
CA GLN A 395 -25.58 -25.61 -18.43
C GLN A 395 -24.74 -24.33 -18.26
N ILE A 396 -24.48 -23.62 -19.35
CA ILE A 396 -23.74 -22.36 -19.37
C ILE A 396 -24.53 -21.24 -18.65
N LEU A 397 -25.86 -21.19 -18.78
CA LEU A 397 -26.70 -20.24 -18.05
C LEU A 397 -26.56 -20.45 -16.53
N VAL A 398 -26.68 -21.71 -16.06
CA VAL A 398 -26.58 -22.00 -14.64
C VAL A 398 -25.21 -21.65 -14.09
N ALA A 399 -24.16 -21.98 -14.85
CA ALA A 399 -22.80 -21.61 -14.52
C ALA A 399 -22.62 -20.08 -14.43
N SER A 400 -23.14 -19.35 -15.44
CA SER A 400 -23.06 -17.88 -15.45
C SER A 400 -23.85 -17.22 -14.31
N LEU A 401 -25.04 -17.73 -14.00
CA LEU A 401 -25.86 -17.22 -12.89
C LEU A 401 -25.21 -17.51 -11.54
N ALA A 402 -24.65 -18.71 -11.35
CA ALA A 402 -23.98 -19.08 -10.11
C ALA A 402 -22.69 -18.27 -9.92
N THR A 403 -21.91 -18.07 -10.97
CA THR A 403 -20.71 -17.22 -10.92
C THR A 403 -21.09 -15.75 -10.70
N ALA A 404 -22.09 -15.25 -11.39
CA ALA A 404 -22.60 -13.88 -11.18
C ALA A 404 -23.09 -13.68 -9.74
N ALA A 405 -23.80 -14.66 -9.17
CA ALA A 405 -24.25 -14.61 -7.77
C ALA A 405 -23.07 -14.56 -6.79
N GLY A 406 -22.00 -15.32 -7.05
CA GLY A 406 -20.77 -15.26 -6.25
C GLY A 406 -20.15 -13.87 -6.24
N PHE A 407 -20.13 -13.18 -7.36
CA PHE A 407 -19.65 -11.79 -7.45
C PHE A 407 -20.64 -10.78 -6.84
N LEU A 408 -21.92 -10.88 -7.18
CA LEU A 408 -22.94 -9.93 -6.71
C LEU A 408 -23.15 -10.01 -5.18
N ALA A 409 -22.75 -11.09 -4.53
CA ALA A 409 -22.78 -11.23 -3.08
C ALA A 409 -21.92 -10.16 -2.36
N PHE A 410 -20.96 -9.53 -3.03
CA PHE A 410 -20.17 -8.43 -2.48
C PHE A 410 -20.90 -7.07 -2.52
N THR A 411 -21.89 -6.92 -3.40
CA THR A 411 -22.53 -5.61 -3.65
C THR A 411 -23.11 -4.93 -2.38
N PRO A 412 -23.72 -5.66 -1.41
CA PRO A 412 -24.28 -5.02 -0.22
C PRO A 412 -23.25 -4.74 0.89
N THR A 413 -21.96 -4.93 0.65
CA THR A 413 -20.93 -4.76 1.69
C THR A 413 -20.49 -3.31 1.84
N SER A 414 -20.03 -2.93 3.05
CA SER A 414 -19.51 -1.60 3.33
C SER A 414 -18.10 -1.35 2.77
N PHE A 415 -17.46 -2.37 2.21
CA PHE A 415 -16.20 -2.26 1.49
C PHE A 415 -16.47 -1.98 0.02
N ILE A 416 -16.64 -0.70 -0.31
CA ILE A 416 -17.07 -0.21 -1.64
C ILE A 416 -16.13 -0.69 -2.75
N GLY A 417 -14.81 -0.75 -2.47
CA GLY A 417 -13.83 -1.23 -3.44
C GLY A 417 -14.18 -2.59 -4.02
N VAL A 418 -14.56 -3.52 -3.18
CA VAL A 418 -14.95 -4.88 -3.57
C VAL A 418 -16.41 -4.97 -4.02
N ALA A 419 -17.29 -4.16 -3.45
CA ALA A 419 -18.69 -4.08 -3.89
C ALA A 419 -18.79 -3.67 -5.35
N GLN A 420 -17.99 -2.69 -5.80
CA GLN A 420 -17.88 -2.27 -7.19
C GLN A 420 -17.34 -3.39 -8.08
N LEU A 421 -16.25 -4.07 -7.66
CA LEU A 421 -15.72 -5.22 -8.39
C LEU A 421 -16.80 -6.30 -8.54
N GLY A 422 -17.52 -6.62 -7.47
CA GLY A 422 -18.59 -7.61 -7.47
C GLY A 422 -19.73 -7.26 -8.44
N LEU A 423 -20.12 -6.00 -8.47
CA LEU A 423 -21.15 -5.49 -9.39
C LEU A 423 -20.68 -5.62 -10.85
N ILE A 424 -19.49 -5.12 -11.17
CA ILE A 424 -18.95 -5.13 -12.54
C ILE A 424 -18.73 -6.56 -13.03
N ALA A 425 -18.07 -7.40 -12.24
CA ALA A 425 -17.78 -8.77 -12.59
C ALA A 425 -19.04 -9.63 -12.64
N GLY A 426 -19.97 -9.46 -11.71
CA GLY A 426 -21.24 -10.19 -11.69
C GLY A 426 -22.09 -9.95 -12.94
N PHE A 427 -22.32 -8.69 -13.29
CA PHE A 427 -23.01 -8.37 -14.56
C PHE A 427 -22.14 -8.72 -15.77
N GLY A 428 -20.83 -8.63 -15.67
CA GLY A 428 -19.89 -9.08 -16.68
C GLY A 428 -20.08 -10.54 -17.05
N MET A 429 -20.33 -11.43 -16.07
CA MET A 429 -20.62 -12.84 -16.35
C MET A 429 -21.92 -13.03 -17.11
N LEU A 430 -22.96 -12.24 -16.81
CA LEU A 430 -24.22 -12.27 -17.57
C LEU A 430 -24.03 -11.74 -19.00
N ILE A 431 -23.22 -10.69 -19.17
CA ILE A 431 -22.83 -10.16 -20.49
C ILE A 431 -22.03 -11.21 -21.28
N ALA A 432 -21.09 -11.91 -20.63
CA ALA A 432 -20.32 -12.98 -21.25
C ALA A 432 -21.21 -14.14 -21.73
N PHE A 433 -22.20 -14.54 -20.91
CA PHE A 433 -23.20 -15.51 -21.33
C PHE A 433 -23.98 -15.02 -22.57
N PHE A 434 -24.46 -13.80 -22.53
CA PHE A 434 -25.19 -13.21 -23.65
C PHE A 434 -24.35 -13.18 -24.94
N CYS A 435 -23.08 -12.75 -24.86
CA CYS A 435 -22.15 -12.78 -25.98
C CYS A 435 -21.90 -14.20 -26.49
N THR A 436 -21.76 -15.17 -25.59
CA THR A 436 -21.56 -16.58 -25.96
C THR A 436 -22.78 -17.18 -26.63
N MET A 437 -24.00 -16.77 -26.27
CA MET A 437 -25.24 -17.30 -26.87
C MET A 437 -25.69 -16.54 -28.11
N THR A 438 -25.10 -15.40 -28.44
CA THR A 438 -25.51 -14.59 -29.58
C THR A 438 -24.37 -14.30 -30.56
N LEU A 439 -23.30 -13.67 -30.11
CA LEU A 439 -22.18 -13.27 -30.96
C LEU A 439 -21.35 -14.47 -31.42
N LEU A 440 -21.04 -15.40 -30.51
CA LEU A 440 -20.21 -16.57 -30.80
C LEU A 440 -20.84 -17.45 -31.93
N PRO A 441 -22.13 -17.84 -31.89
CA PRO A 441 -22.78 -18.52 -32.99
C PRO A 441 -22.73 -17.77 -34.33
N ALA A 442 -22.88 -16.47 -34.31
CA ALA A 442 -22.79 -15.65 -35.52
C ALA A 442 -21.35 -15.65 -36.08
N LEU A 443 -20.35 -15.50 -35.24
CA LEU A 443 -18.94 -15.56 -35.66
C LEU A 443 -18.55 -16.95 -36.17
N LEU A 444 -18.98 -18.04 -35.50
CA LEU A 444 -18.73 -19.42 -35.95
C LEU A 444 -19.33 -19.65 -37.36
N SER A 445 -20.50 -19.10 -37.63
CA SER A 445 -21.16 -19.13 -38.95
C SER A 445 -20.37 -18.33 -39.99
N LEU A 446 -19.96 -17.11 -39.63
CA LEU A 446 -19.22 -16.20 -40.54
C LEU A 446 -17.84 -16.74 -40.91
N PHE A 447 -17.11 -17.28 -39.95
CA PHE A 447 -15.77 -17.90 -40.14
C PHE A 447 -15.85 -19.32 -40.71
N ARG A 448 -17.06 -19.83 -40.97
CA ARG A 448 -17.31 -21.21 -41.51
C ARG A 448 -16.53 -22.24 -40.68
N ALA A 449 -16.76 -22.23 -39.37
CA ALA A 449 -16.10 -23.12 -38.43
C ALA A 449 -16.34 -24.58 -38.83
N LYS A 450 -15.29 -25.40 -38.81
CA LYS A 450 -15.41 -26.82 -39.18
C LYS A 450 -15.69 -27.66 -37.92
N LEU A 451 -16.61 -28.60 -38.04
CA LEU A 451 -16.83 -29.67 -37.09
C LEU A 451 -15.61 -30.56 -37.08
N GLY A 452 -15.23 -31.10 -35.93
CA GLY A 452 -14.07 -31.97 -35.76
C GLY A 452 -14.48 -33.46 -35.75
N ALA A 453 -13.49 -34.34 -35.65
CA ALA A 453 -13.72 -35.77 -35.42
C ALA A 453 -14.26 -36.08 -34.01
N GLY A 454 -14.73 -35.11 -33.25
CA GLY A 454 -14.98 -35.15 -31.83
C GLY A 454 -13.65 -34.98 -31.07
N GLU A 455 -13.59 -34.11 -30.13
CA GLU A 455 -12.42 -34.00 -29.25
C GLU A 455 -12.58 -35.11 -28.21
N PRO A 456 -11.77 -36.18 -28.26
CA PRO A 456 -11.86 -37.24 -27.26
C PRO A 456 -11.50 -36.62 -25.90
N GLY A 457 -12.14 -37.04 -24.83
CA GLY A 457 -11.69 -36.78 -23.49
C GLY A 457 -10.30 -37.41 -23.25
N PHE A 458 -9.84 -37.38 -22.03
CA PHE A 458 -8.55 -37.95 -21.66
C PHE A 458 -8.63 -39.51 -21.60
N THR A 459 -8.49 -40.19 -22.73
CA THR A 459 -8.56 -41.67 -22.79
C THR A 459 -7.51 -42.32 -21.88
N PHE A 460 -6.33 -41.73 -21.73
CA PHE A 460 -5.28 -42.19 -20.80
C PHE A 460 -5.69 -42.11 -19.32
N MET A 461 -6.71 -41.33 -18.97
CA MET A 461 -7.26 -41.23 -17.61
C MET A 461 -8.28 -42.32 -17.26
N ALA A 462 -8.61 -43.22 -18.20
CA ALA A 462 -9.54 -44.34 -17.96
C ALA A 462 -9.15 -45.18 -16.75
N PRO A 463 -7.86 -45.57 -16.54
CA PRO A 463 -7.47 -46.32 -15.34
C PRO A 463 -7.71 -45.57 -14.04
N VAL A 464 -7.48 -44.22 -14.06
CA VAL A 464 -7.71 -43.34 -12.89
C VAL A 464 -9.19 -43.25 -12.61
N ASP A 465 -10.02 -43.01 -13.63
CA ASP A 465 -11.48 -42.98 -13.50
C ASP A 465 -12.03 -44.30 -12.92
N HIS A 466 -11.53 -45.45 -13.41
CA HIS A 466 -11.88 -46.74 -12.87
C HIS A 466 -11.45 -46.91 -11.40
N LEU A 467 -10.23 -46.48 -11.04
CA LEU A 467 -9.72 -46.55 -9.67
C LEU A 467 -10.57 -45.68 -8.71
N LEU A 468 -10.90 -44.43 -9.10
CA LEU A 468 -11.71 -43.53 -8.29
C LEU A 468 -13.10 -44.11 -8.00
N ARG A 469 -13.72 -44.75 -8.97
CA ARG A 469 -15.03 -45.38 -8.81
C ARG A 469 -14.96 -46.71 -8.06
N HIS A 470 -13.91 -47.52 -8.30
CA HIS A 470 -13.75 -48.77 -7.61
C HIS A 470 -13.43 -48.61 -6.13
N LYS A 471 -12.53 -47.66 -5.80
CA LYS A 471 -12.13 -47.32 -4.42
C LYS A 471 -12.87 -46.13 -3.85
N ARG A 472 -14.08 -45.87 -4.31
CA ARG A 472 -14.91 -44.70 -3.96
C ARG A 472 -14.90 -44.37 -2.48
N LYS A 473 -15.19 -45.36 -1.58
CA LYS A 473 -15.24 -45.19 -0.13
C LYS A 473 -13.90 -44.68 0.45
N LYS A 474 -12.77 -45.16 -0.08
CA LYS A 474 -11.43 -44.71 0.37
C LYS A 474 -11.14 -43.30 -0.08
N VAL A 475 -11.44 -42.97 -1.35
CA VAL A 475 -11.24 -41.61 -1.89
C VAL A 475 -12.07 -40.60 -1.14
N VAL A 476 -13.38 -40.88 -0.98
CA VAL A 476 -14.26 -39.98 -0.19
C VAL A 476 -13.78 -39.88 1.25
N GLY A 477 -13.29 -40.97 1.87
CA GLY A 477 -12.75 -40.92 3.23
C GLY A 477 -11.49 -40.04 3.36
N VAL A 478 -10.56 -40.09 2.39
CA VAL A 478 -9.37 -39.23 2.38
C VAL A 478 -9.77 -37.75 2.24
N PHE A 479 -10.64 -37.45 1.31
CA PHE A 479 -11.10 -36.06 1.12
C PHE A 479 -11.93 -35.54 2.32
N ALA A 480 -12.71 -36.40 2.97
CA ALA A 480 -13.42 -36.05 4.20
C ALA A 480 -12.43 -35.76 5.35
N LEU A 481 -11.37 -36.59 5.48
CA LEU A 481 -10.30 -36.35 6.46
C LEU A 481 -9.61 -34.99 6.20
N LEU A 482 -9.25 -34.72 4.94
CA LEU A 482 -8.68 -33.43 4.57
C LEU A 482 -9.63 -32.27 4.88
N GLY A 483 -10.93 -32.45 4.66
CA GLY A 483 -11.94 -31.47 5.05
C GLY A 483 -11.95 -31.19 6.56
N VAL A 484 -11.87 -32.24 7.39
CA VAL A 484 -11.78 -32.10 8.86
C VAL A 484 -10.50 -31.36 9.26
N VAL A 485 -9.35 -31.70 8.63
CA VAL A 485 -8.08 -30.98 8.85
C VAL A 485 -8.21 -29.52 8.46
N GLY A 486 -8.86 -29.21 7.32
CA GLY A 486 -9.10 -27.83 6.89
C GLY A 486 -9.93 -27.03 7.90
N VAL A 487 -10.99 -27.62 8.47
CA VAL A 487 -11.78 -26.97 9.53
C VAL A 487 -10.95 -26.76 10.80
N ALA A 488 -10.13 -27.73 11.19
CA ALA A 488 -9.28 -27.62 12.38
C ALA A 488 -8.19 -26.55 12.24
N LEU A 489 -7.74 -26.26 11.01
CA LEU A 489 -6.75 -25.23 10.74
C LEU A 489 -7.32 -23.82 10.54
N MET A 490 -8.65 -23.64 10.39
CA MET A 490 -9.26 -22.32 10.21
C MET A 490 -8.87 -21.28 11.29
N PRO A 491 -8.78 -21.63 12.59
CA PRO A 491 -8.37 -20.66 13.62
C PRO A 491 -6.91 -20.20 13.50
N LEU A 492 -6.09 -20.89 12.72
CA LEU A 492 -4.68 -20.52 12.50
C LEU A 492 -4.48 -19.56 11.31
N LEU A 493 -5.54 -19.19 10.62
CA LEU A 493 -5.48 -18.18 9.58
C LEU A 493 -5.09 -16.83 10.19
N LYS A 494 -4.02 -16.25 9.68
CA LYS A 494 -3.55 -14.91 10.09
C LYS A 494 -4.01 -13.88 9.07
N PHE A 495 -4.48 -12.75 9.57
CA PHE A 495 -4.84 -11.60 8.77
C PHE A 495 -3.90 -10.44 9.08
N ASP A 496 -3.22 -9.94 8.06
CA ASP A 496 -2.39 -8.76 8.13
C ASP A 496 -3.27 -7.53 7.83
N ALA A 497 -3.42 -6.69 8.83
CA ALA A 497 -4.30 -5.53 8.79
C ALA A 497 -3.63 -4.31 8.13
N ASP A 498 -2.30 -4.30 8.02
CA ASP A 498 -1.58 -3.12 7.57
C ASP A 498 -1.56 -3.01 6.04
N PRO A 499 -2.17 -1.96 5.47
CA PRO A 499 -2.14 -1.72 4.04
C PRO A 499 -0.73 -1.41 3.50
N LEU A 500 0.18 -0.89 4.31
CA LEU A 500 1.55 -0.58 3.90
C LEU A 500 2.31 -1.84 3.48
N HIS A 501 2.05 -2.99 4.12
CA HIS A 501 2.66 -4.26 3.77
C HIS A 501 2.25 -4.80 2.37
N THR A 502 1.22 -4.23 1.77
CA THR A 502 0.82 -4.61 0.40
C THR A 502 1.41 -3.70 -0.67
N LYS A 503 2.03 -2.58 -0.28
CA LYS A 503 2.74 -1.68 -1.20
C LYS A 503 4.09 -2.26 -1.63
N ASN A 504 4.63 -1.77 -2.74
CA ASN A 504 5.94 -2.23 -3.24
C ASN A 504 7.07 -1.68 -2.35
N PRO A 505 7.79 -2.52 -1.61
CA PRO A 505 8.83 -2.05 -0.68
C PRO A 505 10.04 -1.43 -1.39
N ASN A 506 10.22 -1.66 -2.69
CA ASN A 506 11.37 -1.16 -3.47
C ASN A 506 11.13 0.23 -4.06
N THR A 507 10.05 0.91 -3.72
CA THR A 507 9.80 2.29 -4.15
C THR A 507 10.48 3.28 -3.21
N GLU A 508 10.77 4.48 -3.73
CA GLU A 508 11.40 5.55 -2.97
C GLU A 508 10.57 5.94 -1.73
N GLY A 509 9.26 6.10 -1.94
CA GLY A 509 8.34 6.49 -0.86
C GLY A 509 8.32 5.49 0.29
N MET A 510 8.35 4.19 -0.02
CA MET A 510 8.40 3.13 1.01
C MET A 510 9.75 3.06 1.70
N HIS A 511 10.88 3.20 0.99
CA HIS A 511 12.20 3.29 1.61
C HIS A 511 12.29 4.46 2.60
N ALA A 512 11.79 5.62 2.20
CA ALA A 512 11.76 6.79 3.07
C ALA A 512 10.83 6.60 4.28
N LEU A 513 9.68 5.92 4.10
CA LEU A 513 8.76 5.63 5.19
C LEU A 513 9.38 4.71 6.25
N HIS A 514 10.12 3.68 5.84
CA HIS A 514 10.80 2.77 6.76
C HIS A 514 11.84 3.48 7.65
N LEU A 515 12.45 4.57 7.18
CA LEU A 515 13.33 5.39 8.02
C LEU A 515 12.58 6.08 9.18
N LEU A 516 11.27 6.27 9.04
CA LEU A 516 10.43 6.95 10.02
C LEU A 516 9.77 6.00 11.02
N GLU A 517 9.62 4.73 10.69
CA GLU A 517 8.90 3.75 11.50
C GLU A 517 9.56 3.46 12.85
N ASP A 518 10.89 3.54 12.91
CA ASP A 518 11.66 3.21 14.10
C ASP A 518 11.56 4.28 15.21
N ASN A 519 11.16 5.49 14.87
CA ASN A 519 11.02 6.58 15.83
C ASN A 519 9.57 6.78 16.25
N PRO A 520 9.21 6.73 17.54
CA PRO A 520 7.84 6.88 18.02
C PRO A 520 7.15 8.18 17.58
N ILE A 521 7.89 9.26 17.36
CA ILE A 521 7.34 10.58 16.99
C ILE A 521 7.05 10.66 15.48
N THR A 522 7.87 10.01 14.66
CA THR A 522 7.74 10.07 13.19
C THR A 522 7.02 8.85 12.60
N THR A 523 6.66 7.87 13.43
CA THR A 523 5.92 6.68 13.00
C THR A 523 4.58 7.05 12.37
N PRO A 524 4.17 6.38 11.27
CA PRO A 524 2.87 6.61 10.66
C PRO A 524 1.70 6.06 11.50
N TYR A 525 1.98 5.33 12.59
CA TYR A 525 0.98 4.60 13.38
C TYR A 525 0.61 5.35 14.67
N PHE A 526 0.12 6.55 14.58
CA PHE A 526 -0.39 7.30 15.72
C PHE A 526 -1.93 7.24 15.82
N ALA A 527 -2.46 7.65 16.97
CA ALA A 527 -3.89 7.85 17.16
C ALA A 527 -4.20 9.31 17.47
N GLN A 528 -5.43 9.72 17.21
CA GLN A 528 -5.92 11.08 17.45
C GLN A 528 -7.23 11.08 18.21
N LEU A 529 -7.47 12.14 18.98
CA LEU A 529 -8.73 12.38 19.64
C LEU A 529 -9.11 13.86 19.54
N LEU A 530 -10.33 14.14 19.10
CA LEU A 530 -10.91 15.48 19.14
C LEU A 530 -11.80 15.60 20.38
N VAL A 531 -11.56 16.60 21.21
CA VAL A 531 -12.34 16.87 22.41
C VAL A 531 -12.90 18.29 22.43
N SER A 532 -13.90 18.52 23.26
CA SER A 532 -14.70 19.75 23.23
C SER A 532 -13.96 20.99 23.71
N ASN A 533 -12.99 20.83 24.61
CA ASN A 533 -12.29 21.95 25.27
C ASN A 533 -10.95 21.52 25.87
N LEU A 534 -10.19 22.50 26.36
CA LEU A 534 -8.87 22.32 26.92
C LEU A 534 -8.87 21.46 28.21
N GLN A 535 -9.92 21.52 29.02
CA GLN A 535 -10.02 20.74 30.26
C GLN A 535 -10.20 19.24 29.94
N ASP A 536 -11.06 18.93 28.97
CA ASP A 536 -11.22 17.55 28.49
C ASP A 536 -9.93 17.05 27.84
N ALA A 537 -9.18 17.92 27.13
CA ALA A 537 -7.89 17.56 26.58
C ALA A 537 -6.89 17.16 27.68
N ALA A 538 -6.75 17.97 28.71
CA ALA A 538 -5.88 17.68 29.85
C ALA A 538 -6.24 16.36 30.56
N LYS A 539 -7.55 16.13 30.77
CA LYS A 539 -8.05 14.92 31.41
C LYS A 539 -7.73 13.67 30.58
N ASN A 540 -8.00 13.71 29.27
CA ASN A 540 -7.73 12.59 28.37
C ASN A 540 -6.22 12.36 28.22
N ALA A 541 -5.41 13.41 28.05
CA ALA A 541 -3.96 13.31 27.97
C ALA A 541 -3.37 12.63 29.20
N ALA A 542 -3.79 13.06 30.40
CA ALA A 542 -3.35 12.44 31.66
C ALA A 542 -3.79 10.98 31.81
N ALA A 543 -4.91 10.59 31.22
CA ALA A 543 -5.37 9.20 31.22
C ALA A 543 -4.60 8.34 30.21
N PHE A 544 -4.36 8.83 29.00
CA PHE A 544 -3.59 8.13 27.97
C PHE A 544 -2.13 7.95 28.35
N SER A 545 -1.48 8.96 28.93
CA SER A 545 -0.06 8.89 29.36
C SER A 545 0.21 7.81 30.40
N LYS A 546 -0.82 7.28 31.07
CA LYS A 546 -0.68 6.16 32.02
C LYS A 546 -0.71 4.79 31.34
N LEU A 547 -1.07 4.72 30.08
CA LEU A 547 -1.17 3.45 29.35
C LEU A 547 0.22 2.93 28.99
N PRO A 548 0.51 1.63 29.18
CA PRO A 548 1.84 1.06 28.93
C PRO A 548 2.25 1.07 27.45
N SER A 549 1.28 1.14 26.53
CA SER A 549 1.52 1.18 25.08
C SER A 549 1.68 2.59 24.51
N VAL A 550 1.55 3.64 25.34
CA VAL A 550 1.67 5.04 24.94
C VAL A 550 3.07 5.55 25.26
N HIS A 551 3.71 6.20 24.28
CA HIS A 551 4.98 6.89 24.48
C HIS A 551 4.74 8.29 25.03
N ASP A 552 3.97 9.10 24.30
CA ASP A 552 3.61 10.47 24.66
C ASP A 552 2.22 10.86 24.08
N VAL A 553 1.72 11.99 24.56
CA VAL A 553 0.47 12.59 24.10
C VAL A 553 0.73 14.05 23.79
N LEU A 554 0.74 14.39 22.51
CA LEU A 554 0.90 15.77 22.06
C LEU A 554 -0.48 16.47 22.00
N TRP A 555 -0.56 17.61 22.63
CA TRP A 555 -1.73 18.48 22.64
C TRP A 555 -1.29 19.91 23.03
N LEU A 556 -2.17 20.87 22.89
CA LEU A 556 -1.80 22.28 23.11
C LEU A 556 -1.16 22.51 24.50
N GLY A 557 -1.67 21.87 25.56
CA GLY A 557 -1.12 22.01 26.90
C GLY A 557 0.24 21.30 27.10
N ALA A 558 0.59 20.33 26.26
CA ALA A 558 1.91 19.69 26.31
C ALA A 558 3.04 20.64 25.85
N LEU A 559 2.68 21.70 25.12
CA LEU A 559 3.61 22.75 24.73
C LEU A 559 3.93 23.75 25.86
N VAL A 560 3.26 23.61 26.99
CA VAL A 560 3.54 24.38 28.21
C VAL A 560 4.32 23.47 29.18
N PRO A 561 5.65 23.57 29.22
CA PRO A 561 6.48 22.69 30.02
C PRO A 561 6.22 22.84 31.52
N ASP A 562 6.39 21.75 32.25
CA ASP A 562 6.39 21.75 33.71
C ASP A 562 7.64 22.44 34.25
N ASP A 563 7.58 22.92 35.51
CA ASP A 563 8.70 23.54 36.22
C ASP A 563 9.35 24.73 35.52
N GLN A 564 8.61 25.49 34.71
CA GLN A 564 9.15 26.61 33.92
C GLN A 564 9.84 27.68 34.79
N THR A 565 9.30 27.96 35.98
CA THR A 565 9.88 28.99 36.88
C THR A 565 11.33 28.66 37.23
N ASP A 566 11.60 27.42 37.55
CA ASP A 566 12.96 26.99 37.93
C ASP A 566 13.86 26.92 36.70
N LYS A 567 13.36 26.39 35.59
CA LYS A 567 14.10 26.33 34.32
C LYS A 567 14.46 27.73 33.79
N LEU A 568 13.51 28.69 33.86
CA LEU A 568 13.75 30.07 33.47
C LEU A 568 14.82 30.69 34.33
N ALA A 569 14.80 30.50 35.67
CA ALA A 569 15.84 31.00 36.56
C ALA A 569 17.22 30.43 36.20
N MET A 570 17.34 29.13 35.94
CA MET A 570 18.62 28.52 35.54
C MET A 570 19.12 29.09 34.19
N ILE A 571 18.22 29.29 33.22
CA ILE A 571 18.58 29.88 31.90
C ILE A 571 18.97 31.34 32.09
N GLU A 572 18.26 32.13 32.92
CA GLU A 572 18.56 33.52 33.21
C GLU A 572 19.91 33.69 33.87
N ASP A 573 20.24 32.85 34.85
CA ASP A 573 21.58 32.82 35.47
C ASP A 573 22.68 32.57 34.44
N THR A 574 22.50 31.57 33.59
CA THR A 574 23.41 31.30 32.46
C THR A 574 23.50 32.45 31.46
N ALA A 575 22.38 33.03 31.13
CA ALA A 575 22.28 34.19 30.21
C ALA A 575 23.02 35.41 30.76
N SER A 576 22.90 35.67 32.07
CA SER A 576 23.59 36.79 32.73
C SER A 576 25.10 36.71 32.56
N ILE A 577 25.66 35.51 32.53
CA ILE A 577 27.07 35.22 32.34
C ILE A 577 27.48 35.28 30.85
N LEU A 578 26.71 34.66 30.02
CA LEU A 578 27.09 34.41 28.60
C LEU A 578 26.73 35.54 27.66
N LEU A 579 25.50 36.12 27.77
CA LEU A 579 25.04 37.14 26.82
C LEU A 579 25.99 38.33 26.67
N PRO A 580 26.52 38.93 27.74
CA PRO A 580 27.53 40.00 27.63
C PRO A 580 28.73 39.63 26.79
N THR A 581 29.14 38.37 26.84
CA THR A 581 30.33 37.86 26.16
C THR A 581 30.07 37.48 24.71
N ILE A 582 28.88 36.88 24.39
CA ILE A 582 28.55 36.44 23.03
C ILE A 582 27.77 37.44 22.20
N THR A 583 27.29 38.56 22.83
CA THR A 583 26.59 39.62 22.10
C THR A 583 27.59 40.74 21.78
N VAL A 584 28.27 40.59 20.66
CA VAL A 584 29.22 41.59 20.17
C VAL A 584 28.52 42.50 19.15
N GLN A 585 28.63 43.86 19.36
CA GLN A 585 27.96 44.80 18.46
C GLN A 585 28.62 44.87 17.07
N THR A 586 29.93 44.66 16.99
CA THR A 586 30.69 44.73 15.73
C THR A 586 31.72 43.60 15.74
N PRO A 587 31.44 42.44 15.13
CA PRO A 587 32.42 41.37 14.98
C PRO A 587 33.65 41.89 14.17
N ALA A 588 34.78 41.27 14.41
CA ALA A 588 35.98 41.54 13.64
C ALA A 588 35.75 41.31 12.15
N PRO A 589 36.36 42.14 11.28
CA PRO A 589 36.22 41.96 9.83
C PRO A 589 36.86 40.63 9.40
N GLU A 590 36.37 40.12 8.29
CA GLU A 590 36.86 38.88 7.70
C GLU A 590 38.39 38.96 7.46
N PRO A 591 39.15 37.95 7.94
CA PRO A 591 40.59 37.98 7.85
C PRO A 591 41.10 37.59 6.43
N ASP A 592 42.21 38.14 6.00
CA ASP A 592 42.96 37.66 4.85
C ASP A 592 43.75 36.37 5.19
N ALA A 593 44.27 35.71 4.19
CA ALA A 593 45.05 34.47 4.35
C ALA A 593 46.29 34.66 5.25
N ALA A 594 46.91 35.86 5.27
CA ALA A 594 48.06 36.15 6.10
C ALA A 594 47.69 36.21 7.60
N ALA A 595 46.52 36.78 7.93
CA ALA A 595 46.00 36.82 9.31
C ALA A 595 45.60 35.44 9.80
N ILE A 596 44.96 34.61 8.94
CA ILE A 596 44.61 33.22 9.24
C ILE A 596 45.87 32.40 9.51
N ARG A 597 46.87 32.52 8.65
CA ARG A 597 48.19 31.86 8.79
C ARG A 597 48.88 32.21 10.12
N ALA A 598 48.92 33.51 10.42
CA ALA A 598 49.51 33.98 11.67
C ALA A 598 48.80 33.43 12.91
N ALA A 599 47.48 33.39 12.87
CA ALA A 599 46.67 32.80 13.96
C ALA A 599 46.90 31.30 14.12
N ALA A 600 46.98 30.55 12.98
CA ALA A 600 47.28 29.12 13.02
C ALA A 600 48.67 28.84 13.63
N LEU A 601 49.66 29.59 13.21
CA LEU A 601 50.99 29.48 13.77
C LEU A 601 51.06 29.81 15.26
N ALA A 602 50.39 30.89 15.67
CA ALA A 602 50.34 31.31 17.07
C ALA A 602 49.67 30.24 17.97
N ALA A 603 48.56 29.68 17.51
CA ALA A 603 47.88 28.59 18.23
C ALA A 603 48.72 27.31 18.28
N ALA A 604 49.36 26.94 17.15
CA ALA A 604 50.24 25.80 17.12
C ALA A 604 51.47 25.94 18.09
N VAL A 605 52.05 27.14 18.21
CA VAL A 605 53.13 27.42 19.17
C VAL A 605 52.65 27.28 20.63
N LYS A 606 51.48 27.87 20.99
CA LYS A 606 50.93 27.77 22.32
C LYS A 606 50.61 26.31 22.71
N LEU A 607 50.06 25.53 21.80
CA LEU A 607 49.85 24.11 22.06
C LEU A 607 51.15 23.32 22.10
N ASN A 608 52.18 23.69 21.35
CA ASN A 608 53.47 23.04 21.41
C ASN A 608 54.19 23.26 22.75
N ASP A 609 53.99 24.43 23.41
CA ASP A 609 54.53 24.72 24.76
C ASP A 609 54.08 23.72 25.82
N VAL A 610 52.89 23.13 25.63
CA VAL A 610 52.25 22.15 26.54
C VAL A 610 52.15 20.74 25.94
N LYS A 611 52.94 20.44 24.90
CA LYS A 611 52.88 19.21 24.10
C LYS A 611 52.85 17.93 24.95
N ALA A 612 53.67 17.88 26.01
CA ALA A 612 53.74 16.71 26.89
C ALA A 612 52.46 16.43 27.73
N GLN A 613 51.54 17.40 27.78
CA GLN A 613 50.30 17.34 28.55
C GLN A 613 49.05 17.28 27.63
N LEU A 614 49.23 17.33 26.29
CA LEU A 614 48.12 17.33 25.33
C LEU A 614 47.48 15.94 25.23
N PRO A 615 46.16 15.83 25.36
CA PRO A 615 45.46 14.66 24.95
C PRO A 615 45.51 14.47 23.42
N ALA A 616 45.27 13.24 22.95
CA ALA A 616 45.41 12.89 21.53
C ALA A 616 44.66 13.82 20.54
N PRO A 617 43.44 14.28 20.79
CA PRO A 617 42.76 15.21 19.91
C PRO A 617 43.47 16.54 19.77
N LEU A 618 43.93 17.14 20.87
CA LEU A 618 44.66 18.42 20.85
C LEU A 618 46.03 18.29 20.17
N GLU A 619 46.69 17.14 20.25
CA GLU A 619 47.94 16.90 19.50
C GLU A 619 47.67 16.85 18.00
N LYS A 620 46.59 16.23 17.55
CA LYS A 620 46.14 16.27 16.13
C LYS A 620 45.83 17.70 15.70
N ILE A 621 45.12 18.46 16.53
CA ILE A 621 44.80 19.88 16.28
C ILE A 621 46.10 20.67 16.11
N ARG A 622 47.09 20.50 17.03
CA ARG A 622 48.39 21.17 16.93
C ARG A 622 49.11 20.85 15.63
N GLN A 623 49.10 19.57 15.20
CA GLN A 623 49.73 19.14 13.95
C GLN A 623 49.03 19.76 12.73
N ALA A 624 47.69 19.74 12.69
CA ALA A 624 46.88 20.33 11.64
C ALA A 624 47.12 21.84 11.53
N LEU A 625 47.13 22.57 12.68
CA LEU A 625 47.43 24.00 12.70
C LEU A 625 48.87 24.31 12.20
N THR A 626 49.84 23.45 12.53
CA THR A 626 51.21 23.59 12.02
C THR A 626 51.25 23.43 10.50
N THR A 627 50.54 22.47 9.94
CA THR A 627 50.41 22.26 8.49
C THR A 627 49.72 23.45 7.81
N LEU A 628 48.57 23.89 8.38
CA LEU A 628 47.84 25.05 7.87
C LEU A 628 48.68 26.33 7.87
N SER A 629 49.55 26.52 8.89
CA SER A 629 50.45 27.71 8.96
C SER A 629 51.40 27.83 7.76
N THR A 630 51.63 26.73 7.03
CA THR A 630 52.52 26.70 5.82
C THR A 630 51.74 26.45 4.53
N ALA A 631 50.40 26.31 4.60
CA ALA A 631 49.54 26.00 3.48
C ALA A 631 49.40 27.20 2.50
N PRO A 632 49.01 26.94 1.23
CA PRO A 632 48.66 27.97 0.27
C PRO A 632 47.49 28.85 0.74
N ASP A 633 47.44 30.11 0.26
CA ASP A 633 46.37 31.05 0.62
C ASP A 633 44.95 30.51 0.32
N ALA A 634 44.77 29.85 -0.82
CA ALA A 634 43.51 29.25 -1.21
C ALA A 634 43.05 28.16 -0.20
N THR A 635 43.96 27.30 0.23
CA THR A 635 43.65 26.25 1.24
C THR A 635 43.24 26.86 2.57
N LEU A 636 43.90 27.95 3.00
CA LEU A 636 43.53 28.67 4.22
C LEU A 636 42.18 29.33 4.14
N ILE A 637 41.83 29.95 3.04
CA ILE A 637 40.52 30.59 2.84
C ILE A 637 39.43 29.52 2.80
N ASN A 638 39.62 28.44 2.05
CA ASN A 638 38.69 27.34 1.98
C ASN A 638 38.50 26.67 3.36
N ALA A 639 39.58 26.44 4.09
CA ALA A 639 39.51 25.93 5.46
C ALA A 639 38.72 26.89 6.41
N SER A 640 38.98 28.21 6.28
CA SER A 640 38.22 29.20 7.05
C SER A 640 36.73 29.12 6.78
N HIS A 641 36.33 29.10 5.52
CA HIS A 641 34.94 29.00 5.16
C HIS A 641 34.31 27.72 5.69
N ALA A 642 34.93 26.56 5.53
CA ALA A 642 34.37 25.29 5.97
C ALA A 642 34.25 25.20 7.50
N LEU A 643 35.26 25.66 8.23
CA LEU A 643 35.27 25.58 9.69
C LEU A 643 34.30 26.56 10.36
N THR A 644 33.96 27.68 9.71
CA THR A 644 33.18 28.74 10.35
C THR A 644 31.82 29.01 9.66
N ARG A 645 31.50 28.31 8.60
CA ARG A 645 30.29 28.51 7.78
C ARG A 645 29.02 28.61 8.63
N PHE A 646 28.85 27.72 9.57
CA PHE A 646 27.63 27.64 10.39
C PHE A 646 27.77 28.32 11.77
N LEU A 647 28.93 28.83 12.12
CA LEU A 647 29.17 29.44 13.41
C LEU A 647 28.29 30.65 13.71
N PRO A 648 28.10 31.61 12.78
CA PRO A 648 27.23 32.77 13.03
C PRO A 648 25.79 32.38 13.36
N ASP A 649 25.24 31.39 12.61
CA ASP A 649 23.88 30.91 12.83
C ASP A 649 23.76 30.23 14.20
N GLN A 650 24.73 29.38 14.56
CA GLN A 650 24.73 28.69 15.88
C GLN A 650 24.84 29.67 17.05
N LEU A 651 25.70 30.69 16.95
CA LEU A 651 25.79 31.76 17.95
C LEU A 651 24.48 32.55 18.06
N SER A 652 23.81 32.79 16.94
CA SER A 652 22.50 33.46 16.90
C SER A 652 21.41 32.58 17.56
N MET A 653 21.38 31.30 17.24
CA MET A 653 20.46 30.36 17.88
C MET A 653 20.68 30.27 19.39
N LEU A 654 21.94 30.20 19.84
CA LEU A 654 22.27 30.14 21.25
C LEU A 654 21.81 31.44 21.97
N ARG A 655 22.06 32.65 21.39
CA ARG A 655 21.56 33.91 21.96
C ARG A 655 20.05 33.92 22.10
N THR A 656 19.34 33.40 21.12
CA THR A 656 17.86 33.32 21.12
C THR A 656 17.38 32.33 22.18
N ALA A 657 18.00 31.15 22.27
CA ALA A 657 17.63 30.11 23.23
C ALA A 657 17.89 30.50 24.70
N LEU A 658 18.87 31.43 24.94
CA LEU A 658 19.16 31.96 26.27
C LEU A 658 18.23 33.08 26.74
N GLN A 659 17.24 33.47 25.90
CA GLN A 659 16.28 34.51 26.23
C GLN A 659 14.82 34.07 26.06
N PRO A 660 14.45 32.84 26.58
CA PRO A 660 13.09 32.39 26.47
C PRO A 660 12.15 33.22 27.34
N GLN A 661 10.92 33.30 26.89
CA GLN A 661 9.80 33.80 27.71
C GLN A 661 9.04 32.61 28.31
N ALA A 662 8.29 32.85 29.40
CA ALA A 662 7.41 31.80 29.91
C ALA A 662 6.35 31.46 28.86
N ILE A 663 6.21 30.16 28.58
CA ILE A 663 5.19 29.67 27.66
C ILE A 663 3.86 29.57 28.40
N THR A 664 2.86 30.20 27.81
CA THR A 664 1.46 30.08 28.25
C THR A 664 0.63 29.66 27.04
N ILE A 665 -0.52 29.05 27.28
CA ILE A 665 -1.42 28.67 26.19
C ILE A 665 -1.75 29.87 25.27
N ASP A 666 -1.82 31.08 25.82
CA ASP A 666 -2.19 32.26 25.08
C ASP A 666 -1.09 32.84 24.19
N ASN A 667 0.19 32.62 24.55
CA ASN A 667 1.32 33.11 23.76
C ASN A 667 1.91 32.09 22.76
N ILE A 668 1.34 30.87 22.69
CA ILE A 668 1.70 29.94 21.63
C ILE A 668 1.31 30.52 20.27
N PRO A 669 2.23 30.58 19.29
CA PRO A 669 1.98 31.15 17.97
C PRO A 669 0.81 30.49 17.24
N ALA A 670 0.09 31.27 16.43
CA ALA A 670 -1.12 30.78 15.74
C ALA A 670 -0.82 29.66 14.73
N ASP A 671 0.37 29.66 14.12
CA ASP A 671 0.83 28.64 13.18
C ASP A 671 1.09 27.28 13.85
N ILE A 672 1.42 27.26 15.14
CA ILE A 672 1.53 26.04 15.95
C ILE A 672 0.18 25.68 16.56
N ARG A 673 -0.54 26.68 17.12
CA ARG A 673 -1.82 26.45 17.79
C ARG A 673 -2.85 25.80 16.89
N LYS A 674 -2.90 26.16 15.58
CA LYS A 674 -3.82 25.58 14.60
C LYS A 674 -3.68 24.05 14.44
N ASP A 675 -2.53 23.48 14.83
CA ASP A 675 -2.31 22.03 14.74
C ASP A 675 -2.92 21.27 15.92
N TYR A 676 -3.27 21.97 17.01
CA TYR A 676 -3.81 21.37 18.23
C TYR A 676 -5.18 21.90 18.64
N ALA A 677 -5.54 23.12 18.24
CA ALA A 677 -6.77 23.77 18.67
C ALA A 677 -7.50 24.43 17.51
N LEU A 678 -8.82 24.26 17.50
CA LEU A 678 -9.71 24.90 16.56
C LEU A 678 -10.22 26.25 17.08
N PRO A 679 -10.65 27.17 16.22
CA PRO A 679 -11.20 28.45 16.62
C PRO A 679 -12.45 28.38 17.51
N ASP A 680 -13.19 27.24 17.44
CA ASP A 680 -14.38 26.97 18.25
C ASP A 680 -14.08 26.42 19.66
N GLY A 681 -12.78 26.24 19.99
CA GLY A 681 -12.32 25.79 21.29
C GLY A 681 -12.08 24.28 21.37
N ARG A 682 -12.47 23.49 20.38
CA ARG A 682 -12.15 22.05 20.33
C ARG A 682 -10.65 21.86 20.26
N GLN A 683 -10.17 20.77 20.90
CA GLN A 683 -8.76 20.43 21.00
C GLN A 683 -8.49 19.08 20.36
N ARG A 684 -7.35 18.97 19.67
CA ARG A 684 -6.82 17.71 19.14
C ARG A 684 -5.69 17.20 20.03
N LEU A 685 -5.76 15.91 20.37
CA LEU A 685 -4.68 15.16 20.95
C LEU A 685 -4.11 14.23 19.90
N THR A 686 -2.79 14.12 19.83
CA THR A 686 -2.08 13.10 19.04
C THR A 686 -1.34 12.18 19.99
N ILE A 687 -1.57 10.88 19.89
CA ILE A 687 -1.10 9.87 20.82
C ILE A 687 -0.13 8.97 20.08
N HIS A 688 1.14 9.00 20.48
CA HIS A 688 2.17 8.19 19.85
C HIS A 688 2.35 6.86 20.59
N PRO A 689 2.54 5.76 19.86
CA PRO A 689 2.78 4.45 20.45
C PRO A 689 4.18 4.32 21.02
N LYS A 690 4.34 3.42 21.98
CA LYS A 690 5.64 3.02 22.51
C LYS A 690 6.19 1.83 21.73
N GLY A 691 7.26 2.05 20.98
CA GLY A 691 7.89 1.03 20.16
C GLY A 691 7.18 0.78 18.83
N GLN A 692 7.61 -0.26 18.12
CA GLN A 692 7.05 -0.62 16.82
C GLN A 692 5.70 -1.32 16.96
N ILE A 693 4.67 -0.81 16.30
CA ILE A 693 3.31 -1.37 16.35
C ILE A 693 2.80 -1.82 14.96
N SER A 694 3.67 -1.97 13.98
CA SER A 694 3.32 -2.45 12.62
C SER A 694 2.70 -3.85 12.63
N GLU A 695 3.03 -4.70 13.62
CA GLU A 695 2.40 -6.01 13.75
C GLU A 695 0.95 -5.91 14.22
N THR A 696 0.04 -6.57 13.51
CA THR A 696 -1.41 -6.56 13.81
C THR A 696 -1.78 -6.82 15.27
N PRO A 697 -1.22 -7.80 16.00
CA PRO A 697 -1.57 -8.01 17.41
C PRO A 697 -1.17 -6.85 18.32
N VAL A 698 0.00 -6.24 18.06
CA VAL A 698 0.51 -5.12 18.87
C VAL A 698 -0.34 -3.88 18.62
N MET A 699 -0.67 -3.60 17.36
CA MET A 699 -1.56 -2.51 16.98
C MET A 699 -2.96 -2.68 17.61
N HIS A 700 -3.54 -3.87 17.57
CA HIS A 700 -4.81 -4.16 18.24
C HIS A 700 -4.75 -3.92 19.75
N GLN A 701 -3.64 -4.28 20.40
CA GLN A 701 -3.44 -4.02 21.81
C GLN A 701 -3.40 -2.51 22.10
N PHE A 702 -2.63 -1.74 21.34
CA PHE A 702 -2.56 -0.28 21.45
C PHE A 702 -3.95 0.34 21.30
N VAL A 703 -4.65 0.06 20.21
CA VAL A 703 -6.01 0.59 19.94
C VAL A 703 -7.00 0.18 21.02
N SER A 704 -6.95 -1.06 21.51
CA SER A 704 -7.87 -1.53 22.57
C SER A 704 -7.65 -0.81 23.89
N GLN A 705 -6.40 -0.54 24.26
CA GLN A 705 -6.07 0.23 25.45
C GLN A 705 -6.55 1.68 25.33
N LEU A 706 -6.35 2.32 24.19
CA LEU A 706 -6.85 3.68 23.97
C LEU A 706 -8.38 3.74 24.05
N ARG A 707 -9.09 2.79 23.45
CA ARG A 707 -10.57 2.70 23.52
C ARG A 707 -11.10 2.49 24.93
N SER A 708 -10.35 1.87 25.80
CA SER A 708 -10.76 1.71 27.20
C SER A 708 -10.83 3.05 27.95
N VAL A 709 -10.10 4.06 27.48
CA VAL A 709 -10.13 5.43 28.02
C VAL A 709 -11.16 6.28 27.30
N ASN A 710 -11.14 6.27 25.96
CA ASN A 710 -12.09 7.02 25.16
C ASN A 710 -12.43 6.24 23.86
N PRO A 711 -13.72 5.96 23.57
CA PRO A 711 -14.12 5.21 22.39
C PRO A 711 -14.05 6.03 21.08
N ASP A 712 -13.96 7.37 21.15
CA ASP A 712 -14.05 8.27 19.99
C ASP A 712 -12.68 8.60 19.37
N ILE A 713 -11.67 7.78 19.66
CA ILE A 713 -10.35 7.89 19.02
C ILE A 713 -10.46 7.67 17.51
N SER A 714 -9.57 8.36 16.78
CA SER A 714 -9.37 8.31 15.33
C SER A 714 -7.88 8.20 15.00
N GLY A 715 -7.51 8.43 13.76
CA GLY A 715 -6.12 8.42 13.29
C GLY A 715 -5.69 7.09 12.71
N PRO A 716 -4.48 7.03 12.09
CA PRO A 716 -4.03 5.91 11.25
C PRO A 716 -4.08 4.53 11.92
N ALA A 717 -3.61 4.41 13.17
CA ALA A 717 -3.64 3.12 13.88
C ALA A 717 -5.08 2.60 14.08
N MET A 718 -6.01 3.53 14.33
CA MET A 718 -7.43 3.22 14.48
C MET A 718 -8.05 2.84 13.14
N GLU A 719 -7.73 3.58 12.09
CA GLU A 719 -8.22 3.33 10.74
C GLU A 719 -7.79 1.96 10.21
N ILE A 720 -6.53 1.59 10.40
CA ILE A 720 -6.02 0.28 10.02
C ILE A 720 -6.81 -0.83 10.75
N THR A 721 -7.01 -0.69 12.06
CA THR A 721 -7.75 -1.68 12.85
C THR A 721 -9.22 -1.79 12.42
N GLU A 722 -9.91 -0.67 12.23
CA GLU A 722 -11.33 -0.66 11.87
C GLU A 722 -11.58 -1.02 10.40
N SER A 723 -10.68 -0.62 9.50
CA SER A 723 -10.75 -1.06 8.10
C SER A 723 -10.58 -2.57 7.99
N ALA A 724 -9.64 -3.15 8.74
CA ALA A 724 -9.46 -4.60 8.81
C ALA A 724 -10.73 -5.32 9.31
N ASN A 725 -11.33 -4.84 10.40
CA ASN A 725 -12.57 -5.38 10.93
C ASN A 725 -13.72 -5.27 9.90
N THR A 726 -13.83 -4.11 9.24
CA THR A 726 -14.83 -3.88 8.18
C THR A 726 -14.64 -4.83 7.01
N ILE A 727 -13.39 -5.06 6.59
CA ILE A 727 -13.05 -5.96 5.49
C ILE A 727 -13.39 -7.40 5.85
N VAL A 728 -12.93 -7.90 6.99
CA VAL A 728 -13.21 -9.27 7.44
C VAL A 728 -14.73 -9.52 7.56
N HIS A 729 -15.47 -8.54 8.11
CA HIS A 729 -16.92 -8.60 8.18
C HIS A 729 -17.56 -8.62 6.78
N ALA A 730 -17.13 -7.73 5.88
CA ALA A 730 -17.65 -7.67 4.51
C ALA A 730 -17.45 -8.98 3.76
N PHE A 731 -16.27 -9.59 3.86
CA PHE A 731 -15.98 -10.87 3.20
C PHE A 731 -16.73 -12.04 3.83
N THR A 732 -16.92 -12.04 5.13
CA THR A 732 -17.75 -13.04 5.82
C THR A 732 -19.20 -12.98 5.34
N VAL A 733 -19.78 -11.78 5.29
CA VAL A 733 -21.15 -11.56 4.78
C VAL A 733 -21.23 -11.97 3.31
N ALA A 734 -20.26 -11.58 2.48
CA ALA A 734 -20.22 -11.95 1.07
C ALA A 734 -20.11 -13.46 0.86
N ALA A 735 -19.26 -14.16 1.62
CA ALA A 735 -19.12 -15.62 1.53
C ALA A 735 -20.41 -16.37 1.90
N ILE A 736 -21.05 -15.96 2.99
CA ILE A 736 -22.35 -16.54 3.41
C ILE A 736 -23.43 -16.23 2.38
N SER A 737 -23.52 -15.00 1.90
CA SER A 737 -24.49 -14.58 0.89
C SER A 737 -24.28 -15.32 -0.44
N ALA A 738 -23.04 -15.47 -0.89
CA ALA A 738 -22.68 -16.24 -2.07
C ALA A 738 -23.14 -17.70 -1.94
N LEU A 739 -22.82 -18.33 -0.80
CA LEU A 739 -23.20 -19.71 -0.52
C LEU A 739 -24.72 -19.90 -0.57
N ILE A 740 -25.48 -18.98 0.04
CA ILE A 740 -26.95 -19.01 0.03
C ILE A 740 -27.48 -18.81 -1.40
N MET A 741 -27.03 -17.77 -2.10
CA MET A 741 -27.51 -17.46 -3.45
C MET A 741 -27.20 -18.58 -4.44
N ILE A 742 -25.98 -19.12 -4.43
CA ILE A 742 -25.58 -20.24 -5.28
C ILE A 742 -26.44 -21.47 -4.94
N SER A 743 -26.65 -21.79 -3.66
CA SER A 743 -27.49 -22.91 -3.23
C SER A 743 -28.93 -22.77 -3.73
N ILE A 744 -29.51 -21.57 -3.63
CA ILE A 744 -30.88 -21.29 -4.15
C ILE A 744 -30.91 -21.51 -5.67
N ILE A 745 -29.95 -20.97 -6.43
CA ILE A 745 -29.90 -21.14 -7.89
C ILE A 745 -29.80 -22.62 -8.25
N LEU A 746 -28.92 -23.37 -7.59
CA LEU A 746 -28.77 -24.80 -7.81
C LEU A 746 -30.04 -25.57 -7.48
N LEU A 747 -30.71 -25.28 -6.36
CA LEU A 747 -31.99 -25.93 -5.98
C LEU A 747 -33.10 -25.64 -6.98
N VAL A 748 -33.21 -24.40 -7.44
CA VAL A 748 -34.22 -24.01 -8.44
C VAL A 748 -33.98 -24.74 -9.77
N VAL A 749 -32.72 -24.80 -10.22
CA VAL A 749 -32.41 -25.37 -11.54
C VAL A 749 -32.34 -26.90 -11.50
N LEU A 750 -31.61 -27.46 -10.53
CA LEU A 750 -31.42 -28.91 -10.46
C LEU A 750 -32.66 -29.63 -9.86
N ARG A 751 -33.47 -28.94 -9.10
CA ARG A 751 -34.75 -29.43 -8.50
C ARG A 751 -34.59 -30.66 -7.57
N ARG A 752 -33.39 -31.06 -7.28
CA ARG A 752 -33.04 -32.19 -6.39
C ARG A 752 -31.97 -31.73 -5.39
N ILE A 753 -32.25 -31.84 -4.12
CA ILE A 753 -31.32 -31.44 -3.05
C ILE A 753 -30.00 -32.22 -3.15
N LEU A 754 -30.08 -33.51 -3.52
CA LEU A 754 -28.89 -34.36 -3.69
C LEU A 754 -27.97 -33.84 -4.82
N ASP A 755 -28.52 -33.40 -5.95
CA ASP A 755 -27.75 -32.92 -7.08
C ASP A 755 -27.12 -31.56 -6.72
N ALA A 756 -27.83 -30.69 -6.01
CA ALA A 756 -27.27 -29.45 -5.47
C ALA A 756 -26.15 -29.73 -4.47
N ALA A 757 -26.34 -30.71 -3.58
CA ALA A 757 -25.31 -31.12 -2.63
C ALA A 757 -24.07 -31.73 -3.34
N LEU A 758 -24.26 -32.48 -4.45
CA LEU A 758 -23.15 -32.99 -5.26
C LEU A 758 -22.31 -31.90 -5.93
N VAL A 759 -22.88 -30.71 -6.21
CA VAL A 759 -22.16 -29.53 -6.71
C VAL A 759 -21.49 -28.76 -5.58
N MET A 760 -22.21 -28.62 -4.44
CA MET A 760 -21.73 -27.78 -3.32
C MET A 760 -20.64 -28.47 -2.49
N ALA A 761 -20.70 -29.78 -2.28
CA ALA A 761 -19.74 -30.49 -1.44
C ALA A 761 -18.28 -30.37 -1.95
N PRO A 762 -17.98 -30.56 -3.25
CA PRO A 762 -16.62 -30.35 -3.77
C PRO A 762 -16.19 -28.88 -3.66
N LEU A 763 -17.10 -27.94 -3.80
CA LEU A 763 -16.83 -26.52 -3.69
C LEU A 763 -16.40 -26.15 -2.25
N LEU A 764 -17.17 -26.56 -1.25
CA LEU A 764 -16.83 -26.34 0.15
C LEU A 764 -15.53 -27.05 0.53
N LEU A 765 -15.32 -28.25 0.03
CA LEU A 765 -14.08 -28.99 0.25
C LEU A 765 -12.88 -28.27 -0.36
N SER A 766 -13.02 -27.69 -1.55
CA SER A 766 -11.92 -26.93 -2.18
C SER A 766 -11.55 -25.69 -1.36
N ALA A 767 -12.52 -25.02 -0.73
CA ALA A 767 -12.26 -23.93 0.19
C ALA A 767 -11.46 -24.39 1.42
N LEU A 768 -11.82 -25.54 1.99
CA LEU A 768 -11.09 -26.13 3.14
C LEU A 768 -9.67 -26.59 2.74
N LEU A 769 -9.47 -27.14 1.55
CA LEU A 769 -8.13 -27.45 1.04
C LEU A 769 -7.29 -26.18 0.82
N THR A 770 -7.92 -25.09 0.41
CA THR A 770 -7.26 -23.78 0.28
C THR A 770 -6.80 -23.27 1.66
N VAL A 771 -7.61 -23.43 2.71
CA VAL A 771 -7.19 -23.12 4.09
C VAL A 771 -5.95 -23.92 4.50
N ILE A 772 -5.90 -25.22 4.19
CA ILE A 772 -4.72 -26.04 4.47
C ILE A 772 -3.48 -25.47 3.77
N LEU A 773 -3.60 -25.08 2.50
CA LEU A 773 -2.48 -24.50 1.75
C LEU A 773 -2.05 -23.14 2.31
N ILE A 774 -2.96 -22.25 2.67
CA ILE A 774 -2.64 -20.96 3.26
C ILE A 774 -1.86 -21.10 4.57
N VAL A 775 -2.26 -22.08 5.41
CA VAL A 775 -1.59 -22.31 6.70
C VAL A 775 -0.24 -22.99 6.52
N THR A 776 -0.07 -23.85 5.52
CA THR A 776 1.18 -24.61 5.28
C THR A 776 2.19 -23.83 4.45
N VAL A 777 1.75 -22.99 3.53
CA VAL A 777 2.60 -22.03 2.81
C VAL A 777 2.56 -20.71 3.59
N PRO A 778 3.69 -20.04 3.87
CA PRO A 778 3.69 -18.84 4.69
C PRO A 778 3.08 -17.64 3.94
N GLU A 779 1.79 -17.72 3.63
CA GLU A 779 0.99 -16.62 3.07
C GLU A 779 0.04 -16.10 4.13
N THR A 780 0.12 -14.82 4.44
CA THR A 780 -0.86 -14.14 5.30
C THR A 780 -2.03 -13.64 4.46
N LEU A 781 -3.23 -13.74 5.02
CA LEU A 781 -4.38 -13.04 4.43
C LEU A 781 -4.21 -11.54 4.66
N ASN A 782 -4.51 -10.76 3.64
CA ASN A 782 -4.52 -9.31 3.69
C ASN A 782 -5.75 -8.77 2.93
N TYR A 783 -5.99 -7.49 2.96
CA TYR A 783 -7.15 -6.90 2.34
C TYR A 783 -7.18 -7.03 0.81
N ALA A 784 -6.05 -7.24 0.15
CA ALA A 784 -5.98 -7.45 -1.29
C ALA A 784 -6.29 -8.90 -1.68
N ASN A 785 -5.76 -9.89 -0.93
CA ASN A 785 -5.88 -11.29 -1.30
C ASN A 785 -7.10 -12.01 -0.71
N ILE A 786 -7.70 -11.52 0.38
CA ILE A 786 -8.87 -12.15 1.03
C ILE A 786 -10.06 -12.27 0.08
N ILE A 787 -10.14 -11.41 -0.93
CA ILE A 787 -11.16 -11.45 -2.00
C ILE A 787 -11.18 -12.79 -2.75
N ALA A 788 -10.04 -13.50 -2.78
CA ALA A 788 -9.93 -14.79 -3.46
C ALA A 788 -10.85 -15.87 -2.86
N LEU A 789 -11.14 -15.82 -1.57
CA LEU A 789 -11.92 -16.86 -0.88
C LEU A 789 -13.39 -16.91 -1.32
N PRO A 790 -14.18 -15.83 -1.28
CA PRO A 790 -15.55 -15.86 -1.80
C PRO A 790 -15.59 -15.94 -3.33
N LEU A 791 -14.59 -15.37 -4.03
CA LEU A 791 -14.49 -15.44 -5.49
C LEU A 791 -14.37 -16.89 -5.96
N LEU A 792 -13.62 -17.72 -5.24
CA LEU A 792 -13.52 -19.15 -5.48
C LEU A 792 -14.88 -19.85 -5.53
N LEU A 793 -15.81 -19.46 -4.64
CA LEU A 793 -17.16 -20.06 -4.62
C LEU A 793 -17.90 -19.80 -5.94
N GLY A 794 -17.75 -18.60 -6.51
CA GLY A 794 -18.37 -18.25 -7.79
C GLY A 794 -17.72 -18.96 -8.99
N VAL A 795 -16.39 -19.03 -9.04
CA VAL A 795 -15.65 -19.62 -10.17
C VAL A 795 -15.68 -21.15 -10.13
N GLY A 796 -15.45 -21.72 -8.94
CA GLY A 796 -15.33 -23.17 -8.79
C GLY A 796 -16.64 -23.92 -9.00
N VAL A 797 -17.78 -23.28 -8.79
CA VAL A 797 -19.09 -23.89 -8.93
C VAL A 797 -19.38 -24.32 -10.38
N SER A 798 -18.93 -23.55 -11.38
CA SER A 798 -19.17 -23.84 -12.80
C SER A 798 -18.63 -25.20 -13.23
N PHE A 799 -17.42 -25.54 -12.80
CA PHE A 799 -16.80 -26.83 -13.13
C PHE A 799 -17.59 -28.02 -12.58
N ASN A 800 -18.05 -27.91 -11.34
CA ASN A 800 -18.85 -28.95 -10.71
C ASN A 800 -20.22 -29.10 -11.38
N ILE A 801 -20.85 -27.99 -11.79
CA ILE A 801 -22.13 -27.97 -12.51
C ILE A 801 -22.03 -28.80 -13.79
N TYR A 802 -21.00 -28.58 -14.61
CA TYR A 802 -20.81 -29.31 -15.86
C TYR A 802 -20.67 -30.84 -15.63
N PHE A 803 -19.93 -31.28 -14.63
CA PHE A 803 -19.81 -32.69 -14.31
C PHE A 803 -21.11 -33.30 -13.81
N VAL A 804 -21.83 -32.63 -12.91
CA VAL A 804 -23.09 -33.16 -12.35
C VAL A 804 -24.20 -33.16 -13.40
N MET A 805 -24.32 -32.14 -14.24
CA MET A 805 -25.34 -32.10 -15.29
C MET A 805 -25.09 -33.15 -16.38
N ASN A 806 -23.82 -33.34 -16.82
CA ASN A 806 -23.46 -34.37 -17.77
C ASN A 806 -23.70 -35.79 -17.21
N TRP A 807 -23.43 -36.00 -15.92
CA TRP A 807 -23.77 -37.27 -15.26
C TRP A 807 -25.29 -37.52 -15.26
N ARG A 808 -26.09 -36.47 -15.05
CA ARG A 808 -27.55 -36.55 -15.20
C ARG A 808 -28.01 -36.92 -16.60
N GLU A 809 -27.33 -36.47 -17.63
CA GLU A 809 -27.58 -36.83 -19.04
C GLU A 809 -27.10 -38.25 -19.41
N GLY A 810 -26.53 -38.99 -18.46
CA GLY A 810 -26.13 -40.38 -18.63
C GLY A 810 -24.74 -40.59 -19.23
N ILE A 811 -23.90 -39.56 -19.33
CA ILE A 811 -22.52 -39.67 -19.82
C ILE A 811 -21.70 -40.49 -18.84
N LYS A 812 -21.15 -41.65 -19.36
CA LYS A 812 -20.31 -42.55 -18.62
C LYS A 812 -18.84 -42.10 -18.70
N GLY A 813 -18.07 -42.29 -17.63
CA GLY A 813 -16.64 -41.93 -17.60
C GLY A 813 -16.37 -40.45 -17.48
N PRO A 814 -16.61 -39.80 -16.32
CA PRO A 814 -16.40 -38.37 -16.15
C PRO A 814 -15.05 -37.85 -16.62
N LEU A 815 -13.95 -38.53 -16.31
CA LEU A 815 -12.60 -38.14 -16.70
C LEU A 815 -12.27 -38.43 -18.18
N THR A 816 -12.91 -39.38 -18.78
CA THR A 816 -12.73 -39.73 -20.21
C THR A 816 -13.66 -38.92 -21.12
N SER A 817 -14.53 -38.07 -20.55
CA SER A 817 -15.50 -37.27 -21.30
C SER A 817 -14.86 -35.99 -21.89
N PRO A 818 -15.41 -35.41 -22.95
CA PRO A 818 -15.01 -34.11 -23.46
C PRO A 818 -15.13 -33.02 -22.42
N THR A 819 -16.03 -33.16 -21.44
CA THR A 819 -16.21 -32.20 -20.33
C THR A 819 -14.97 -32.07 -19.46
N ALA A 820 -14.31 -33.20 -19.12
CA ALA A 820 -13.07 -33.15 -18.33
C ALA A 820 -11.97 -32.35 -19.05
N ARG A 821 -11.89 -32.52 -20.38
CA ARG A 821 -10.96 -31.73 -21.19
C ARG A 821 -11.33 -30.26 -21.23
N ALA A 822 -12.59 -29.93 -21.43
CA ALA A 822 -13.05 -28.55 -21.42
C ALA A 822 -12.79 -27.87 -20.07
N VAL A 823 -13.10 -28.54 -18.95
CA VAL A 823 -12.84 -28.03 -17.58
C VAL A 823 -11.35 -27.84 -17.33
N LEU A 824 -10.48 -28.78 -17.74
CA LEU A 824 -9.05 -28.62 -17.57
C LEU A 824 -8.51 -27.39 -18.34
N PHE A 825 -8.85 -27.25 -19.60
CA PHE A 825 -8.40 -26.10 -20.40
C PHE A 825 -9.01 -24.78 -19.94
N SER A 826 -10.24 -24.78 -19.48
CA SER A 826 -10.86 -23.64 -18.81
C SER A 826 -10.12 -23.28 -17.52
N ALA A 827 -9.80 -24.26 -16.69
CA ALA A 827 -9.00 -24.02 -15.48
C ALA A 827 -7.59 -23.48 -15.82
N LEU A 828 -6.94 -23.98 -16.90
CA LEU A 828 -5.63 -23.49 -17.34
C LEU A 828 -5.69 -22.06 -17.86
N THR A 829 -6.74 -21.69 -18.61
CA THR A 829 -6.94 -20.30 -19.04
C THR A 829 -7.19 -19.36 -17.87
N THR A 830 -7.99 -19.78 -16.89
CA THR A 830 -8.23 -19.04 -15.64
C THR A 830 -6.95 -18.97 -14.80
N ALA A 831 -6.19 -20.06 -14.69
CA ALA A 831 -4.89 -20.10 -14.01
C ALA A 831 -3.89 -19.13 -14.64
N THR A 832 -3.94 -18.95 -15.96
CA THR A 832 -3.09 -17.98 -16.66
C THR A 832 -3.42 -16.55 -16.28
N ALA A 833 -4.71 -16.20 -16.19
CA ALA A 833 -5.14 -14.89 -15.76
C ALA A 833 -4.72 -14.61 -14.30
N PHE A 834 -4.92 -15.58 -13.40
CA PHE A 834 -4.49 -15.45 -12.00
C PHE A 834 -2.96 -15.45 -11.86
N GLY A 835 -2.27 -16.23 -12.68
CA GLY A 835 -0.80 -16.28 -12.74
C GLY A 835 -0.19 -14.98 -13.19
N SER A 836 -0.83 -14.27 -14.13
CA SER A 836 -0.39 -12.95 -14.55
C SER A 836 -0.47 -11.91 -13.41
N LEU A 837 -1.49 -12.01 -12.54
CA LEU A 837 -1.55 -11.21 -11.31
C LEU A 837 -0.46 -11.61 -10.31
N ALA A 838 -0.17 -12.90 -10.18
CA ALA A 838 0.85 -13.40 -9.25
C ALA A 838 2.27 -12.91 -9.58
N THR A 839 2.53 -12.48 -10.82
CA THR A 839 3.82 -11.93 -11.25
C THR A 839 3.91 -10.40 -11.12
N SER A 840 2.89 -9.75 -10.57
CA SER A 840 2.87 -8.29 -10.36
C SER A 840 3.97 -7.85 -9.39
N ALA A 841 4.58 -6.70 -9.65
CA ALA A 841 5.51 -6.05 -8.73
C ALA A 841 4.82 -5.49 -7.48
N HIS A 842 3.49 -5.36 -7.50
CA HIS A 842 2.70 -4.93 -6.34
C HIS A 842 2.39 -6.14 -5.46
N PRO A 843 2.92 -6.23 -4.21
CA PRO A 843 2.77 -7.41 -3.35
C PRO A 843 1.32 -7.82 -3.08
N GLY A 844 0.43 -6.85 -2.85
CA GLY A 844 -1.00 -7.12 -2.66
C GLY A 844 -1.63 -7.82 -3.87
N THR A 845 -1.39 -7.33 -5.09
CA THR A 845 -1.88 -7.96 -6.33
C THR A 845 -1.24 -9.33 -6.56
N ALA A 846 0.06 -9.47 -6.29
CA ALA A 846 0.79 -10.72 -6.42
C ALA A 846 0.26 -11.79 -5.45
N SER A 847 0.03 -11.43 -4.19
CA SER A 847 -0.54 -12.36 -3.19
C SER A 847 -1.98 -12.76 -3.54
N MET A 848 -2.79 -11.85 -4.07
CA MET A 848 -4.12 -12.18 -4.60
C MET A 848 -4.03 -13.20 -5.73
N GLY A 849 -3.13 -12.98 -6.70
CA GLY A 849 -2.91 -13.91 -7.81
C GLY A 849 -2.46 -15.30 -7.34
N ARG A 850 -1.52 -15.37 -6.38
CA ARG A 850 -1.06 -16.64 -5.78
C ARG A 850 -2.18 -17.37 -5.07
N LEU A 851 -2.97 -16.66 -4.26
CA LEU A 851 -4.08 -17.27 -3.52
C LEU A 851 -5.18 -17.77 -4.47
N LEU A 852 -5.48 -17.03 -5.54
CA LEU A 852 -6.40 -17.45 -6.58
C LEU A 852 -5.90 -18.70 -7.32
N LEU A 853 -4.60 -18.82 -7.62
CA LEU A 853 -4.00 -20.02 -8.22
C LEU A 853 -4.09 -21.22 -7.30
N MET A 854 -3.75 -21.05 -6.01
CA MET A 854 -3.85 -22.13 -5.01
C MET A 854 -5.30 -22.62 -4.89
N SER A 855 -6.25 -21.71 -4.78
CA SER A 855 -7.66 -22.02 -4.64
C SER A 855 -8.24 -22.68 -5.90
N LEU A 856 -7.83 -22.24 -7.08
CA LEU A 856 -8.21 -22.87 -8.36
C LEU A 856 -7.62 -24.28 -8.48
N GLY A 857 -6.37 -24.47 -8.06
CA GLY A 857 -5.73 -25.79 -7.99
C GLY A 857 -6.50 -26.76 -7.09
N CYS A 858 -6.88 -26.32 -5.88
CA CYS A 858 -7.73 -27.09 -4.96
C CYS A 858 -9.09 -27.44 -5.59
N THR A 859 -9.70 -26.46 -6.26
CA THR A 859 -10.98 -26.66 -6.96
C THR A 859 -10.85 -27.71 -8.06
N LEU A 860 -9.80 -27.60 -8.89
CA LEU A 860 -9.54 -28.55 -9.97
C LEU A 860 -9.31 -29.96 -9.44
N VAL A 861 -8.55 -30.10 -8.36
CA VAL A 861 -8.34 -31.40 -7.68
C VAL A 861 -9.68 -31.96 -7.18
N CYS A 862 -10.49 -31.15 -6.51
CA CYS A 862 -11.81 -31.61 -6.06
C CYS A 862 -12.70 -31.99 -7.24
N THR A 863 -12.74 -31.19 -8.30
CA THR A 863 -13.57 -31.45 -9.48
C THR A 863 -13.15 -32.72 -10.23
N LEU A 864 -11.85 -32.93 -10.44
CA LEU A 864 -11.35 -34.05 -11.22
C LEU A 864 -11.26 -35.38 -10.44
N PHE A 865 -11.02 -35.34 -9.11
CA PHE A 865 -10.81 -36.54 -8.34
C PHE A 865 -11.94 -36.84 -7.34
N PHE A 866 -12.47 -35.81 -6.66
CA PHE A 866 -13.53 -36.02 -5.66
C PHE A 866 -14.91 -36.18 -6.30
N VAL A 867 -15.27 -35.33 -7.28
CA VAL A 867 -16.59 -35.41 -7.95
C VAL A 867 -16.82 -36.80 -8.57
N PRO A 868 -15.90 -37.38 -9.39
CA PRO A 868 -16.10 -38.69 -9.96
C PRO A 868 -16.28 -39.81 -8.91
N ALA A 869 -15.61 -39.70 -7.76
CA ALA A 869 -15.78 -40.63 -6.65
C ALA A 869 -17.11 -40.42 -5.89
N LEU A 870 -17.63 -39.16 -5.88
CA LEU A 870 -18.85 -38.83 -5.19
C LEU A 870 -20.11 -39.24 -5.96
N LEU A 871 -20.08 -39.21 -7.32
CA LEU A 871 -21.21 -39.55 -8.18
C LEU A 871 -21.67 -41.02 -8.00
N PRO A 872 -22.97 -41.28 -7.72
CA PRO A 872 -23.49 -42.63 -7.56
C PRO A 872 -23.43 -43.45 -8.86
N LYS A 873 -23.25 -44.78 -8.75
CA LYS A 873 -23.44 -45.68 -9.89
C LYS A 873 -24.93 -45.64 -10.25
N ARG A 874 -25.25 -45.24 -11.45
CA ARG A 874 -26.63 -45.35 -11.95
C ARG A 874 -26.92 -46.80 -12.33
N SER A 875 -27.93 -47.41 -11.72
CA SER A 875 -28.47 -48.70 -12.17
C SER A 875 -29.18 -48.47 -13.51
N ILE A 876 -29.10 -49.44 -14.40
CA ILE A 876 -29.65 -49.39 -15.78
C ILE A 876 -31.18 -49.25 -15.79
N ASP A 877 -31.82 -49.43 -14.62
CA ASP A 877 -33.30 -49.47 -14.47
C ASP A 877 -33.93 -48.09 -14.13
N GLU A 878 -33.20 -47.00 -14.08
CA GLU A 878 -33.72 -45.65 -13.77
C GLU A 878 -33.57 -44.67 -14.93
N ALA A 879 -33.40 -45.15 -16.17
CA ALA A 879 -33.31 -44.28 -17.35
C ALA A 879 -34.68 -44.08 -18.04
#